data_a833cceacd89304aaf4e29644fc2d8a8
#
_entry.id   a833cceacd89304aaf4e29644fc2d8a8
#
_cell.length_a   1.000
_cell.length_b   1.000
_cell.length_c   1.000
_cell.angle_alpha   90.00
_cell.angle_beta   90.00
_cell.angle_gamma   90.00
#
_symmetry.space_group_name_H-M   'P 1'
#
loop_
_entity.id
_entity.type
_entity.pdbx_description
1 polymer ?
#
loop_
_entity_poly.entity_id
_entity_poly.type
_entity_poly.pdbx_seq_one_letter_code
_entity_poly.pdbx_strand_id
1 'polypeptide(L)'
;LGRSRTQGQKDTTRMTPLDEAIIENDLLPEDQRLTNVELAEKHNTSESSVRRHRAKLKRRGSPNEGNDAFFSDVPVDAIVQRGKTIRLPDGSYEKITWKPGAVEMAEARRLSYEDLESVFREPLLPKPTPIVKDDEDTLVVCLADFQVGKALEDSTPVLTTGGWKRHGDLRPGMSVYGRDGKPKRILAVTGSTEQDLFDVVFPEGRTLRATSGHLWSGRRRMHPTGDTSTWEDREVTLTTKEIAKITRMRCASIRPFKVWAHQPVELPEAELPIDPYILGFWLGGGDKNSGTIAKGTVDRDHLLTLGHEIKSRENICAVIVDGLTRDLRLAGLKGNKHIPEAYLRASSGQRLALLQGLMDSDGYCSPRSGAIEFSNTNKAVIDGVLALLHLEGVAPKVTTAIGHYGDVQCKQFWRIQFRAERPMFRLQRKAVNQRLSTERRDHRLSVIDVVPAGRGMAQCITVEGGEYLAGRELTLTHNCGSGGGTEDTVRLVRRAIRDIADDIRFRDPYKRIIIADVGDSTEGFWNVASQAQTNDLSLTDQIRTVQRLYAEAVHVFAPLCESLYYVAVPSNHCAVRTGTGKSSRANAPDDDFGIMISYNIEYIIAGRPGYEHVTFHRPEKWEEAVTVAAADGTRIGFTHGHLAGSQSKVPTWFRDLAFGRRSGLYDARILVHGHWHNFGVSQVGDSRWVISCPSADRGSDWWTNISGDSTKPAILTFEAQGGNASAWELYS
;
A
#
# COMPACT_ATOMS: atom_id res chain seq x y z
N LEU A 1 27.15 21.64 56.40
CA LEU A 1 25.76 21.66 56.87
C LEU A 1 24.83 21.42 55.73
N GLY A 2 24.63 20.13 55.33
CA GLY A 2 23.68 19.68 54.32
C GLY A 2 22.57 18.90 54.99
N ARG A 3 21.34 19.35 54.83
CA ARG A 3 20.14 18.56 55.24
C ARG A 3 19.77 17.59 54.13
N SER A 4 19.95 16.31 54.40
CA SER A 4 19.34 15.21 53.63
C SER A 4 17.81 15.19 53.84
N ARG A 5 17.03 15.34 52.76
CA ARG A 5 15.59 15.01 52.76
C ARG A 5 15.45 13.57 52.31
N THR A 6 15.20 12.69 53.23
CA THR A 6 14.65 11.35 52.97
C THR A 6 13.22 11.48 52.47
N GLN A 7 12.99 11.19 51.19
CA GLN A 7 11.65 10.97 50.64
C GLN A 7 11.16 9.59 51.08
N GLY A 8 10.18 9.56 51.96
CA GLY A 8 9.46 8.35 52.35
C GLY A 8 8.68 7.82 51.15
N GLN A 9 8.99 6.64 50.71
CA GLN A 9 8.14 5.83 49.83
C GLN A 9 6.78 5.59 50.51
N LYS A 10 5.73 6.24 50.02
CA LYS A 10 4.35 5.91 50.43
C LYS A 10 4.01 4.54 49.85
N ASP A 11 3.82 3.60 50.75
CA ASP A 11 3.26 2.27 50.45
C ASP A 11 1.86 2.44 49.85
N THR A 12 1.72 2.23 48.52
CA THR A 12 0.50 2.46 47.77
C THR A 12 -0.42 1.24 47.70
N THR A 13 -0.13 0.21 48.50
CA THR A 13 -0.82 -1.10 48.45
C THR A 13 -1.94 -1.24 49.46
N ARG A 14 -2.07 -0.36 50.46
CA ARG A 14 -3.11 -0.48 51.49
C ARG A 14 -4.39 0.26 51.06
N MET A 15 -5.52 -0.49 51.04
CA MET A 15 -6.86 0.09 50.86
C MET A 15 -7.21 0.96 52.08
N THR A 16 -7.84 2.07 51.82
CA THR A 16 -8.33 2.94 52.88
C THR A 16 -9.73 2.50 53.32
N PRO A 17 -10.17 2.80 54.58
CA PRO A 17 -11.54 2.49 55.03
C PRO A 17 -12.63 3.05 54.10
N LEU A 18 -12.36 4.17 53.41
CA LEU A 18 -13.27 4.75 52.43
C LEU A 18 -13.29 3.94 51.13
N ASP A 19 -12.16 3.37 50.71
CA ASP A 19 -12.10 2.48 49.54
C ASP A 19 -12.93 1.20 49.76
N GLU A 20 -12.84 0.61 50.95
CA GLU A 20 -13.63 -0.55 51.38
C GLU A 20 -15.12 -0.26 51.40
N ALA A 21 -15.53 0.84 52.02
CA ALA A 21 -16.93 1.27 52.08
C ALA A 21 -17.53 1.55 50.68
N ILE A 22 -16.76 2.08 49.75
CA ILE A 22 -17.20 2.31 48.37
C ILE A 22 -17.41 0.96 47.68
N ILE A 23 -16.52 0.00 47.86
CA ILE A 23 -16.64 -1.33 47.26
C ILE A 23 -17.86 -2.05 47.81
N GLU A 24 -18.04 -2.06 49.12
CA GLU A 24 -19.23 -2.67 49.76
C GLU A 24 -20.53 -2.05 49.24
N ASN A 25 -20.60 -0.73 49.14
CA ASN A 25 -21.76 -0.04 48.60
C ASN A 25 -22.05 -0.37 47.13
N ASP A 26 -20.98 -0.49 46.32
CA ASP A 26 -21.14 -0.78 44.90
C ASP A 26 -21.52 -2.26 44.61
N LEU A 27 -21.38 -3.15 45.62
CA LEU A 27 -21.87 -4.55 45.59
C LEU A 27 -23.32 -4.70 45.96
N LEU A 28 -23.97 -3.69 46.58
CA LEU A 28 -25.37 -3.74 46.93
C LEU A 28 -26.28 -3.66 45.68
N PRO A 29 -27.54 -4.18 45.74
CA PRO A 29 -28.55 -3.90 44.72
C PRO A 29 -28.75 -2.41 44.52
N GLU A 30 -29.09 -2.00 43.29
CA GLU A 30 -29.12 -0.59 42.88
C GLU A 30 -30.03 0.30 43.74
N ASP A 31 -31.14 -0.28 44.19
CA ASP A 31 -32.13 0.35 45.08
C ASP A 31 -31.66 0.52 46.54
N GLN A 32 -30.58 -0.16 46.93
CA GLN A 32 -30.00 -0.10 48.27
C GLN A 32 -28.69 0.67 48.33
N ARG A 33 -28.18 1.18 47.18
CA ARG A 33 -26.92 1.89 47.11
C ARG A 33 -27.04 3.32 47.60
N LEU A 34 -26.14 3.69 48.50
CA LEU A 34 -25.99 5.08 48.91
C LEU A 34 -25.37 5.91 47.78
N THR A 35 -25.83 7.12 47.61
CA THR A 35 -25.26 8.12 46.70
C THR A 35 -23.87 8.58 47.17
N ASN A 36 -23.11 9.26 46.30
CA ASN A 36 -21.82 9.80 46.70
C ASN A 36 -21.91 10.84 47.83
N VAL A 37 -23.04 11.53 47.95
CA VAL A 37 -23.30 12.51 49.01
C VAL A 37 -23.52 11.78 50.34
N GLU A 38 -24.39 10.77 50.37
CA GLU A 38 -24.70 9.99 51.57
C GLU A 38 -23.47 9.20 52.06
N LEU A 39 -22.65 8.66 51.15
CA LEU A 39 -21.36 8.05 51.50
C LEU A 39 -20.40 9.06 52.11
N ALA A 40 -20.37 10.27 51.58
CA ALA A 40 -19.50 11.33 52.08
C ALA A 40 -19.90 11.75 53.50
N GLU A 41 -21.19 11.88 53.76
CA GLU A 41 -21.72 12.21 55.08
C GLU A 41 -21.45 11.07 56.09
N LYS A 42 -21.72 9.80 55.72
CA LYS A 42 -21.48 8.63 56.56
C LYS A 42 -20.02 8.45 56.96
N HIS A 43 -19.09 8.83 56.11
CA HIS A 43 -17.63 8.68 56.33
C HIS A 43 -16.91 10.02 56.65
N ASN A 44 -17.68 11.07 57.00
CA ASN A 44 -17.19 12.40 57.39
C ASN A 44 -16.12 12.95 56.41
N THR A 45 -16.46 12.90 55.12
CA THR A 45 -15.55 13.38 54.04
C THR A 45 -16.35 14.21 53.00
N SER A 46 -15.70 14.69 51.95
CA SER A 46 -16.38 15.44 50.89
C SER A 46 -16.83 14.52 49.73
N GLU A 47 -17.93 14.88 49.07
CA GLU A 47 -18.39 14.19 47.86
C GLU A 47 -17.27 14.08 46.78
N SER A 48 -16.48 15.13 46.63
CA SER A 48 -15.34 15.14 45.73
C SER A 48 -14.24 14.13 46.09
N SER A 49 -14.09 13.81 47.39
CA SER A 49 -13.22 12.76 47.89
C SER A 49 -13.76 11.37 47.52
N VAL A 50 -15.06 11.10 47.75
CA VAL A 50 -15.71 9.85 47.37
C VAL A 50 -15.60 9.61 45.85
N ARG A 51 -15.88 10.62 45.03
CA ARG A 51 -15.73 10.54 43.57
C ARG A 51 -14.29 10.23 43.15
N ARG A 52 -13.28 10.82 43.83
CA ARG A 52 -11.87 10.57 43.57
C ARG A 52 -11.46 9.15 43.96
N HIS A 53 -11.89 8.65 45.10
CA HIS A 53 -11.63 7.29 45.54
C HIS A 53 -12.32 6.26 44.63
N ARG A 54 -13.60 6.49 44.27
CA ARG A 54 -14.32 5.64 43.30
C ARG A 54 -13.64 5.60 41.93
N ALA A 55 -13.13 6.74 41.41
CA ALA A 55 -12.35 6.80 40.17
C ALA A 55 -11.00 6.07 40.30
N LYS A 56 -10.37 6.11 41.49
CA LYS A 56 -9.13 5.39 41.77
C LYS A 56 -9.35 3.88 41.85
N LEU A 57 -10.46 3.43 42.46
CA LEU A 57 -10.86 2.01 42.49
C LEU A 57 -11.19 1.48 41.12
N LYS A 58 -11.93 2.22 40.30
CA LYS A 58 -12.17 1.89 38.90
C LYS A 58 -10.88 1.78 38.07
N ARG A 59 -9.84 2.55 38.44
CA ARG A 59 -8.50 2.43 37.80
C ARG A 59 -7.67 1.28 38.33
N ARG A 60 -7.94 0.80 39.56
CA ARG A 60 -7.22 -0.34 40.17
C ARG A 60 -7.70 -1.70 39.71
N GLY A 61 -8.85 -1.81 39.02
CA GLY A 61 -9.40 -3.01 38.40
C GLY A 61 -9.38 -4.26 39.27
N SER A 62 -10.46 -4.97 39.41
CA SER A 62 -10.50 -6.26 40.09
C SER A 62 -9.56 -7.27 39.47
N PRO A 63 -8.95 -8.21 40.25
CA PRO A 63 -8.12 -9.25 39.67
C PRO A 63 -8.90 -10.12 38.69
N ASN A 64 -8.26 -10.56 37.66
CA ASN A 64 -8.73 -11.30 36.50
C ASN A 64 -9.16 -12.75 36.80
N GLU A 65 -10.19 -12.97 37.57
CA GLU A 65 -10.86 -14.25 37.63
C GLU A 65 -12.38 -14.01 37.61
N GLY A 66 -12.98 -14.09 36.43
CA GLY A 66 -14.43 -14.11 36.37
C GLY A 66 -15.13 -13.42 35.21
N ASN A 67 -14.43 -12.80 34.25
CA ASN A 67 -15.13 -12.15 33.13
C ASN A 67 -15.71 -13.11 32.09
N ASP A 68 -15.15 -14.31 31.95
CA ASP A 68 -15.70 -15.31 31.01
C ASP A 68 -16.96 -15.97 31.56
N ALA A 69 -17.10 -16.09 32.90
CA ALA A 69 -18.28 -16.65 33.53
C ALA A 69 -19.48 -15.67 33.51
N PHE A 70 -19.22 -14.35 33.45
CA PHE A 70 -20.29 -13.34 33.46
C PHE A 70 -21.10 -13.28 32.17
N PHE A 71 -20.50 -13.74 31.06
CA PHE A 71 -21.12 -13.75 29.73
C PHE A 71 -21.54 -15.14 29.27
N SER A 72 -21.35 -16.19 30.07
CA SER A 72 -21.68 -17.57 29.70
C SER A 72 -23.18 -17.78 29.39
N ASP A 73 -24.05 -17.00 30.00
CA ASP A 73 -25.50 -17.14 29.86
C ASP A 73 -26.13 -16.13 28.89
N VAL A 74 -25.31 -15.28 28.24
CA VAL A 74 -25.78 -14.30 27.26
C VAL A 74 -25.59 -14.88 25.86
N PRO A 75 -26.65 -14.94 25.02
CA PRO A 75 -26.51 -15.37 23.63
C PRO A 75 -25.43 -14.56 22.89
N VAL A 76 -24.60 -15.23 22.11
CA VAL A 76 -23.43 -14.63 21.44
C VAL A 76 -23.85 -13.49 20.50
N ASP A 77 -25.00 -13.59 19.90
CA ASP A 77 -25.60 -12.60 19.01
C ASP A 77 -26.09 -11.33 19.73
N ALA A 78 -26.36 -11.43 21.04
CA ALA A 78 -26.72 -10.28 21.87
C ALA A 78 -25.50 -9.49 22.38
N ILE A 79 -24.27 -10.00 22.22
CA ILE A 79 -23.04 -9.34 22.67
C ILE A 79 -22.50 -8.42 21.57
N VAL A 80 -22.66 -7.12 21.74
CA VAL A 80 -22.20 -6.10 20.77
C VAL A 80 -20.68 -5.95 20.76
N GLN A 81 -20.03 -6.13 21.92
CA GLN A 81 -18.57 -6.02 22.05
C GLN A 81 -18.07 -6.74 23.30
N ARG A 82 -16.98 -7.48 23.18
CA ARG A 82 -16.22 -8.03 24.32
C ARG A 82 -14.94 -7.24 24.52
N GLY A 83 -14.46 -7.16 25.75
CA GLY A 83 -13.18 -6.52 26.06
C GLY A 83 -12.47 -7.23 27.20
N LYS A 84 -11.17 -7.39 27.07
CA LYS A 84 -10.27 -7.90 28.11
C LYS A 84 -9.23 -6.85 28.43
N THR A 85 -9.04 -6.55 29.72
CA THR A 85 -7.94 -5.70 30.15
C THR A 85 -6.82 -6.58 30.64
N ILE A 86 -5.65 -6.48 30.04
CA ILE A 86 -4.48 -7.27 30.38
C ILE A 86 -3.49 -6.35 31.12
N ARG A 87 -2.96 -6.81 32.24
CA ARG A 87 -1.88 -6.12 32.93
C ARG A 87 -0.56 -6.55 32.28
N LEU A 88 0.19 -5.59 31.79
CA LEU A 88 1.49 -5.81 31.19
C LEU A 88 2.59 -5.94 32.27
N PRO A 89 3.72 -6.58 31.97
CA PRO A 89 4.81 -6.76 32.94
C PRO A 89 5.41 -5.46 33.50
N ASP A 90 5.26 -4.35 32.79
CA ASP A 90 5.66 -3.01 33.21
C ASP A 90 4.68 -2.33 34.17
N GLY A 91 3.59 -3.02 34.55
CA GLY A 91 2.56 -2.51 35.42
C GLY A 91 1.47 -1.68 34.74
N SER A 92 1.58 -1.41 33.45
CA SER A 92 0.55 -0.76 32.65
C SER A 92 -0.59 -1.72 32.31
N TYR A 93 -1.73 -1.17 31.82
CA TYR A 93 -2.90 -1.96 31.43
C TYR A 93 -3.24 -1.71 29.97
N GLU A 94 -3.41 -2.77 29.20
CA GLU A 94 -3.93 -2.71 27.84
C GLU A 94 -5.37 -3.25 27.82
N LYS A 95 -6.28 -2.49 27.23
CA LYS A 95 -7.68 -2.91 27.04
C LYS A 95 -7.87 -3.36 25.61
N ILE A 96 -8.01 -4.66 25.42
CA ILE A 96 -8.36 -5.26 24.13
C ILE A 96 -9.87 -5.43 24.07
N THR A 97 -10.51 -4.85 23.07
CA THR A 97 -11.95 -5.00 22.84
C THR A 97 -12.17 -5.62 21.47
N TRP A 98 -13.03 -6.63 21.39
CA TRP A 98 -13.40 -7.30 20.14
C TRP A 98 -14.90 -7.59 20.07
N LYS A 99 -15.46 -7.68 18.88
CA LYS A 99 -16.82 -8.14 18.67
C LYS A 99 -16.84 -9.68 18.62
N PRO A 100 -17.87 -10.35 19.15
CA PRO A 100 -18.05 -11.79 18.95
C PRO A 100 -18.09 -12.09 17.44
N GLY A 101 -17.45 -13.16 17.01
CA GLY A 101 -17.29 -13.50 15.60
C GLY A 101 -16.05 -12.89 14.92
N ALA A 102 -15.40 -11.85 15.49
CA ALA A 102 -14.18 -11.28 14.93
C ALA A 102 -12.98 -12.26 15.00
N VAL A 103 -13.00 -13.19 15.96
CA VAL A 103 -11.96 -14.23 16.08
C VAL A 103 -12.13 -15.30 15.00
N GLU A 104 -13.37 -15.72 14.71
CA GLU A 104 -13.65 -16.65 13.60
C GLU A 104 -13.37 -16.00 12.23
N MET A 105 -13.59 -14.68 12.11
CA MET A 105 -13.27 -13.94 10.89
C MET A 105 -11.77 -13.67 10.71
N ALA A 106 -10.98 -13.64 11.78
CA ALA A 106 -9.53 -13.46 11.71
C ALA A 106 -8.77 -14.73 11.26
N GLU A 107 -9.39 -15.90 11.35
CA GLU A 107 -8.85 -17.18 10.86
C GLU A 107 -9.11 -17.44 9.37
N ALA A 108 -9.93 -16.62 8.70
CA ALA A 108 -10.22 -16.78 7.29
C ALA A 108 -9.04 -16.31 6.41
N ARG A 109 -8.33 -17.28 5.92
CA ARG A 109 -7.35 -17.33 4.80
C ARG A 109 -6.41 -16.12 4.62
N ARG A 110 -5.33 -16.11 5.39
CA ARG A 110 -4.02 -15.70 4.87
C ARG A 110 -3.62 -16.66 3.74
N LEU A 111 -2.82 -16.19 2.78
CA LEU A 111 -2.15 -17.08 1.84
C LEU A 111 -1.51 -18.21 2.66
N SER A 112 -1.76 -19.46 2.32
CA SER A 112 -1.17 -20.59 3.00
C SER A 112 0.06 -21.09 2.24
N TYR A 113 0.88 -21.88 2.90
CA TYR A 113 1.98 -22.56 2.22
C TYR A 113 1.47 -23.45 1.07
N GLU A 114 0.31 -24.06 1.25
CA GLU A 114 -0.35 -24.92 0.25
C GLU A 114 -0.74 -24.13 -1.01
N ASP A 115 -1.11 -22.85 -0.88
CA ASP A 115 -1.38 -21.96 -2.01
C ASP A 115 -0.13 -21.73 -2.88
N LEU A 116 1.06 -21.71 -2.26
CA LEU A 116 2.34 -21.59 -2.96
C LEU A 116 2.82 -22.92 -3.57
N GLU A 117 2.21 -24.05 -3.24
CA GLU A 117 2.69 -25.36 -3.70
C GLU A 117 2.69 -25.49 -5.23
N SER A 118 1.78 -24.82 -5.92
CA SER A 118 1.76 -24.77 -7.39
C SER A 118 3.02 -24.15 -7.99
N VAL A 119 3.60 -23.14 -7.30
CA VAL A 119 4.86 -22.49 -7.71
C VAL A 119 6.05 -23.41 -7.51
N PHE A 120 6.00 -24.27 -6.49
CA PHE A 120 7.04 -25.25 -6.21
C PHE A 120 6.92 -26.56 -7.03
N ARG A 121 5.81 -26.79 -7.77
CA ARG A 121 5.61 -28.03 -8.54
C ARG A 121 6.44 -28.13 -9.81
N GLU A 122 7.03 -27.03 -10.30
CA GLU A 122 7.97 -27.12 -11.42
C GLU A 122 9.16 -27.97 -11.03
N PRO A 123 9.48 -29.03 -11.79
CA PRO A 123 10.56 -29.94 -11.43
C PRO A 123 11.91 -29.24 -11.42
N LEU A 124 12.70 -29.44 -10.38
CA LEU A 124 14.10 -29.08 -10.37
C LEU A 124 14.86 -30.03 -11.31
N LEU A 125 15.87 -29.51 -12.00
CA LEU A 125 16.68 -30.25 -12.96
C LEU A 125 17.31 -31.53 -12.35
N PRO A 126 17.54 -32.60 -13.14
CA PRO A 126 18.15 -33.82 -12.65
C PRO A 126 19.58 -33.55 -12.13
N LYS A 127 20.00 -34.31 -11.11
CA LYS A 127 21.32 -34.19 -10.48
C LYS A 127 22.45 -34.32 -11.51
N PRO A 128 23.29 -33.28 -11.69
CA PRO A 128 24.54 -33.48 -12.42
C PRO A 128 25.57 -34.22 -11.55
N THR A 129 26.47 -34.96 -12.16
CA THR A 129 27.62 -35.55 -11.49
C THR A 129 28.62 -34.44 -11.15
N PRO A 130 29.17 -34.39 -9.91
CA PRO A 130 30.16 -33.40 -9.52
C PRO A 130 31.40 -33.46 -10.44
N ILE A 131 31.86 -32.30 -10.91
CA ILE A 131 33.07 -32.17 -11.72
C ILE A 131 34.17 -31.62 -10.80
N VAL A 132 35.32 -32.27 -10.75
CA VAL A 132 36.49 -31.89 -9.94
C VAL A 132 37.37 -30.92 -10.74
N LYS A 133 37.86 -29.84 -10.12
CA LYS A 133 38.70 -28.83 -10.70
C LYS A 133 39.88 -28.46 -9.81
N ASP A 134 41.02 -28.10 -10.42
CA ASP A 134 42.28 -27.76 -9.70
C ASP A 134 42.32 -26.27 -9.25
N ASP A 135 41.44 -25.39 -9.73
CA ASP A 135 41.42 -23.97 -9.37
C ASP A 135 40.74 -23.70 -8.00
N GLU A 136 41.25 -22.69 -7.26
CA GLU A 136 40.82 -22.36 -5.89
C GLU A 136 39.71 -21.29 -5.88
N ASP A 137 38.90 -21.24 -6.92
CA ASP A 137 37.82 -20.24 -7.05
C ASP A 137 36.64 -20.51 -6.14
N THR A 138 36.10 -19.46 -5.54
CA THR A 138 34.91 -19.52 -4.69
C THR A 138 33.84 -18.58 -5.19
N LEU A 139 32.65 -19.12 -5.49
CA LEU A 139 31.45 -18.35 -5.77
C LEU A 139 30.67 -18.11 -4.48
N VAL A 140 30.27 -16.87 -4.24
CA VAL A 140 29.37 -16.48 -3.15
C VAL A 140 28.01 -16.11 -3.72
N VAL A 141 26.95 -16.76 -3.26
CA VAL A 141 25.55 -16.52 -3.62
C VAL A 141 24.86 -15.89 -2.42
N CYS A 142 24.44 -14.63 -2.53
CA CYS A 142 23.85 -13.87 -1.42
C CYS A 142 22.34 -13.88 -1.50
N LEU A 143 21.67 -14.45 -0.49
CA LEU A 143 20.23 -14.48 -0.32
C LEU A 143 19.86 -13.53 0.83
N ALA A 144 19.06 -12.49 0.54
CA ALA A 144 18.72 -11.45 1.52
C ALA A 144 17.31 -10.87 1.30
N ASP A 145 16.68 -10.48 2.39
CA ASP A 145 15.54 -9.52 2.46
C ASP A 145 14.33 -9.90 1.57
N PHE A 146 13.52 -10.91 1.96
CA PHE A 146 12.31 -11.34 1.25
C PHE A 146 11.03 -10.77 1.91
N GLN A 147 10.56 -9.59 1.53
CA GLN A 147 9.38 -8.93 2.13
C GLN A 147 8.15 -8.93 1.21
N VAL A 148 6.90 -9.12 1.75
CA VAL A 148 5.69 -9.41 0.94
C VAL A 148 4.38 -8.78 1.44
N GLY A 149 3.49 -8.26 0.49
CA GLY A 149 2.01 -8.20 0.55
C GLY A 149 1.25 -6.87 0.51
N LYS A 150 0.45 -6.53 -0.63
CA LYS A 150 -0.49 -5.37 -0.74
C LYS A 150 -1.46 -5.53 -1.93
N ALA A 151 -2.77 -5.07 -1.86
CA ALA A 151 -3.75 -5.28 -2.95
C ALA A 151 -4.93 -4.29 -3.02
N LEU A 152 -5.62 -4.21 -4.18
CA LEU A 152 -6.89 -3.50 -4.42
C LEU A 152 -8.02 -4.52 -4.66
N GLU A 153 -9.29 -4.19 -4.30
CA GLU A 153 -10.44 -5.10 -4.44
C GLU A 153 -10.70 -5.50 -5.90
N ASP A 154 -10.95 -6.80 -6.12
CA ASP A 154 -11.15 -7.41 -7.44
C ASP A 154 -12.35 -6.87 -8.20
N SER A 155 -13.41 -6.46 -7.51
CA SER A 155 -14.62 -5.91 -8.14
C SER A 155 -14.43 -4.50 -8.70
N THR A 156 -13.34 -3.81 -8.33
CA THR A 156 -13.05 -2.43 -8.76
C THR A 156 -12.98 -2.34 -10.29
N PRO A 157 -13.80 -1.49 -10.94
CA PRO A 157 -13.72 -1.31 -12.39
C PRO A 157 -12.45 -0.54 -12.77
N VAL A 158 -11.77 -0.99 -13.81
CA VAL A 158 -10.55 -0.35 -14.34
C VAL A 158 -10.71 -0.18 -15.85
N LEU A 159 -10.40 1.02 -16.34
CA LEU A 159 -10.41 1.31 -17.77
C LEU A 159 -9.12 0.78 -18.40
N THR A 160 -9.26 -0.11 -19.38
CA THR A 160 -8.15 -0.66 -20.18
C THR A 160 -8.26 -0.18 -21.62
N THR A 161 -7.22 -0.36 -22.42
CA THR A 161 -7.28 -0.11 -23.87
C THR A 161 -8.34 -0.97 -24.58
N GLY A 162 -8.72 -2.12 -24.00
CA GLY A 162 -9.80 -2.98 -24.46
C GLY A 162 -11.18 -2.69 -23.85
N GLY A 163 -11.34 -1.59 -23.08
CA GLY A 163 -12.56 -1.21 -22.37
C GLY A 163 -12.53 -1.49 -20.89
N TRP A 164 -13.67 -1.33 -20.22
CA TRP A 164 -13.81 -1.54 -18.79
C TRP A 164 -13.69 -3.02 -18.41
N LYS A 165 -12.84 -3.31 -17.43
CA LYS A 165 -12.67 -4.64 -16.82
C LYS A 165 -12.73 -4.53 -15.30
N ARG A 166 -12.99 -5.65 -14.63
CA ARG A 166 -12.81 -5.72 -13.18
C ARG A 166 -11.32 -5.82 -12.86
N HIS A 167 -10.90 -5.28 -11.73
CA HIS A 167 -9.50 -5.34 -11.28
C HIS A 167 -8.99 -6.79 -11.21
N GLY A 168 -9.79 -7.72 -10.67
CA GLY A 168 -9.51 -9.15 -10.61
C GLY A 168 -9.37 -9.87 -11.96
N ASP A 169 -9.83 -9.24 -13.06
CA ASP A 169 -9.73 -9.81 -14.41
C ASP A 169 -8.52 -9.28 -15.20
N LEU A 170 -7.72 -8.39 -14.59
CA LEU A 170 -6.51 -7.84 -15.21
C LEU A 170 -5.42 -8.92 -15.28
N ARG A 171 -4.63 -8.90 -16.35
CA ARG A 171 -3.55 -9.86 -16.60
C ARG A 171 -2.31 -9.15 -17.14
N PRO A 172 -1.10 -9.69 -16.93
CA PRO A 172 0.12 -9.18 -17.55
C PRO A 172 -0.03 -9.02 -19.07
N GLY A 173 0.54 -7.93 -19.59
CA GLY A 173 0.46 -7.59 -21.01
C GLY A 173 -0.76 -6.75 -21.40
N MET A 174 -1.82 -6.67 -20.58
CA MET A 174 -2.88 -5.68 -20.76
C MET A 174 -2.35 -4.27 -20.46
N SER A 175 -3.07 -3.24 -20.94
CA SER A 175 -2.72 -1.84 -20.65
C SER A 175 -3.89 -1.12 -19.96
N VAL A 176 -3.57 -0.41 -18.90
CA VAL A 176 -4.43 0.52 -18.14
C VAL A 176 -3.96 1.95 -18.39
N TYR A 177 -4.63 2.97 -17.86
CA TYR A 177 -4.23 4.36 -18.04
C TYR A 177 -3.56 4.91 -16.79
N GLY A 178 -2.44 5.64 -16.99
CA GLY A 178 -1.68 6.28 -15.93
C GLY A 178 -2.09 7.74 -15.67
N ARG A 179 -1.39 8.40 -14.75
CA ARG A 179 -1.58 9.82 -14.40
C ARG A 179 -1.46 10.78 -15.58
N ASP A 180 -0.60 10.45 -16.54
CA ASP A 180 -0.40 11.22 -17.78
C ASP A 180 -1.52 11.02 -18.83
N GLY A 181 -2.53 10.22 -18.51
CA GLY A 181 -3.62 9.85 -19.42
C GLY A 181 -3.25 8.82 -20.47
N LYS A 182 -2.01 8.33 -20.48
CA LYS A 182 -1.48 7.39 -21.49
C LYS A 182 -1.61 5.93 -21.04
N PRO A 183 -1.67 5.00 -22.01
CA PRO A 183 -1.63 3.59 -21.70
C PRO A 183 -0.34 3.20 -20.97
N LYS A 184 -0.47 2.40 -19.91
CA LYS A 184 0.60 1.79 -19.12
C LYS A 184 0.42 0.29 -19.15
N ARG A 185 1.47 -0.44 -19.49
CA ARG A 185 1.44 -1.90 -19.55
C ARG A 185 1.41 -2.48 -18.14
N ILE A 186 0.58 -3.49 -17.94
CA ILE A 186 0.60 -4.32 -16.73
C ILE A 186 1.77 -5.28 -16.88
N LEU A 187 2.72 -5.20 -15.95
CA LEU A 187 3.94 -5.99 -15.94
C LEU A 187 3.75 -7.30 -15.18
N ALA A 188 3.07 -7.25 -14.04
CA ALA A 188 2.78 -8.39 -13.18
C ALA A 188 1.41 -8.25 -12.53
N VAL A 189 0.86 -9.37 -12.07
CA VAL A 189 -0.40 -9.46 -11.32
C VAL A 189 -0.23 -10.55 -10.27
N THR A 190 -0.59 -10.27 -9.01
CA THR A 190 -0.61 -11.31 -7.97
C THR A 190 -1.85 -12.20 -8.11
N GLY A 191 -1.85 -13.35 -7.46
CA GLY A 191 -3.09 -14.10 -7.23
C GLY A 191 -4.10 -13.26 -6.44
N SER A 192 -5.38 -13.44 -6.76
CA SER A 192 -6.47 -12.82 -6.00
C SER A 192 -6.66 -13.57 -4.68
N THR A 193 -6.62 -12.84 -3.56
CA THR A 193 -6.76 -13.39 -2.20
C THR A 193 -7.82 -12.63 -1.40
N GLU A 194 -8.46 -13.29 -0.44
CA GLU A 194 -9.43 -12.66 0.42
C GLU A 194 -8.72 -11.87 1.53
N GLN A 195 -8.96 -10.55 1.59
CA GLN A 195 -8.26 -9.63 2.51
C GLN A 195 -9.24 -8.68 3.21
N ASP A 196 -8.80 -8.08 4.32
CA ASP A 196 -9.52 -6.99 4.98
C ASP A 196 -9.46 -5.75 4.10
N LEU A 197 -10.64 -5.20 3.80
CA LEU A 197 -10.82 -4.08 2.90
C LEU A 197 -11.28 -2.83 3.65
N PHE A 198 -10.89 -1.69 3.10
CA PHE A 198 -11.22 -0.36 3.59
C PHE A 198 -11.76 0.48 2.43
N ASP A 199 -12.87 1.14 2.66
CA ASP A 199 -13.37 2.16 1.75
C ASP A 199 -12.61 3.46 1.99
N VAL A 200 -11.83 3.88 1.02
CA VAL A 200 -11.19 5.19 0.96
C VAL A 200 -12.18 6.17 0.37
N VAL A 201 -12.70 7.07 1.22
CA VAL A 201 -13.80 7.97 0.89
C VAL A 201 -13.26 9.32 0.42
N PHE A 202 -13.73 9.71 -0.76
CA PHE A 202 -13.45 11.01 -1.37
C PHE A 202 -14.72 11.91 -1.35
N PRO A 203 -14.60 13.18 -1.70
CA PRO A 203 -15.76 14.05 -1.84
C PRO A 203 -16.84 13.46 -2.75
N GLU A 204 -18.10 13.81 -2.50
CA GLU A 204 -19.26 13.45 -3.31
C GLU A 204 -19.68 11.96 -3.21
N GLY A 205 -19.23 11.24 -2.16
CA GLY A 205 -19.54 9.83 -1.96
C GLY A 205 -18.76 8.88 -2.87
N ARG A 206 -17.76 9.37 -3.57
CA ARG A 206 -16.82 8.57 -4.35
C ARG A 206 -15.99 7.70 -3.41
N THR A 207 -15.83 6.41 -3.72
CA THR A 207 -15.06 5.47 -2.91
C THR A 207 -14.22 4.54 -3.78
N LEU A 208 -13.03 4.19 -3.28
CA LEU A 208 -12.27 3.05 -3.78
C LEU A 208 -11.99 2.11 -2.61
N ARG A 209 -12.16 0.82 -2.85
CA ARG A 209 -11.97 -0.21 -1.84
C ARG A 209 -10.62 -0.87 -1.99
N ALA A 210 -9.80 -0.78 -0.93
CA ALA A 210 -8.42 -1.21 -0.93
C ALA A 210 -8.03 -1.90 0.38
N THR A 211 -6.96 -2.69 0.36
CA THR A 211 -6.36 -3.23 1.58
C THR A 211 -5.66 -2.15 2.39
N SER A 212 -5.37 -2.42 3.65
CA SER A 212 -4.69 -1.47 4.56
C SER A 212 -3.32 -1.01 4.06
N GLY A 213 -2.61 -1.88 3.35
CA GLY A 213 -1.28 -1.64 2.80
C GLY A 213 -1.26 -1.01 1.41
N HIS A 214 -2.41 -0.89 0.72
CA HIS A 214 -2.47 -0.32 -0.63
C HIS A 214 -1.97 1.12 -0.67
N LEU A 215 -1.22 1.47 -1.72
CA LEU A 215 -0.51 2.74 -1.85
C LEU A 215 -1.30 3.79 -2.64
N TRP A 216 -1.09 5.03 -2.27
CA TRP A 216 -1.72 6.20 -2.86
C TRP A 216 -0.69 7.30 -3.05
N SER A 217 -0.44 7.70 -4.29
CA SER A 217 0.39 8.85 -4.61
C SER A 217 -0.41 10.14 -4.52
N GLY A 218 0.17 11.13 -3.87
CA GLY A 218 -0.53 12.38 -3.69
C GLY A 218 0.33 13.47 -3.07
N ARG A 219 -0.34 14.44 -2.50
CA ARG A 219 0.29 15.61 -1.88
C ARG A 219 -0.28 15.89 -0.51
N ARG A 220 0.59 16.25 0.40
CA ARG A 220 0.23 16.68 1.74
C ARG A 220 0.96 17.97 2.11
N ARG A 221 0.23 18.89 2.76
CA ARG A 221 0.85 20.08 3.32
C ARG A 221 1.39 19.78 4.71
N MET A 222 2.68 19.96 4.89
CA MET A 222 3.41 19.60 6.10
C MET A 222 4.34 20.72 6.52
N HIS A 223 4.74 20.74 7.79
CA HIS A 223 5.83 21.58 8.24
C HIS A 223 7.17 20.97 7.80
N PRO A 224 8.15 21.77 7.36
CA PRO A 224 9.52 21.32 7.19
C PRO A 224 10.08 20.72 8.49
N THR A 225 11.02 19.80 8.37
CA THR A 225 11.68 19.22 9.53
C THR A 225 12.46 20.31 10.28
N GLY A 226 12.08 20.58 11.54
CA GLY A 226 12.72 21.59 12.40
C GLY A 226 12.11 23.00 12.33
N ASP A 227 11.18 23.27 11.42
CA ASP A 227 10.45 24.55 11.35
C ASP A 227 8.93 24.32 11.38
N THR A 228 8.27 24.81 12.43
CA THR A 228 6.81 24.73 12.59
C THR A 228 6.10 26.00 12.16
N SER A 229 6.80 27.03 11.71
CA SER A 229 6.23 28.32 11.32
C SER A 229 5.75 28.35 9.87
N THR A 230 6.36 27.53 9.00
CA THR A 230 6.06 27.48 7.58
C THR A 230 5.35 26.17 7.18
N TRP A 231 4.54 26.22 6.11
CA TRP A 231 3.85 25.06 5.57
C TRP A 231 4.29 24.83 4.12
N GLU A 232 4.83 23.66 3.86
CA GLU A 232 5.19 23.21 2.51
C GLU A 232 4.24 22.12 2.00
N ASP A 233 3.96 22.18 0.72
CA ASP A 233 3.28 21.11 0.01
C ASP A 233 4.32 20.08 -0.45
N ARG A 234 4.25 18.86 0.07
CA ARG A 234 5.15 17.76 -0.30
C ARG A 234 4.41 16.66 -1.05
N GLU A 235 5.03 16.15 -2.09
CA GLU A 235 4.60 14.91 -2.74
C GLU A 235 4.94 13.74 -1.83
N VAL A 236 3.99 12.86 -1.60
CA VAL A 236 4.15 11.71 -0.70
C VAL A 236 3.33 10.52 -1.22
N THR A 237 3.85 9.33 -1.02
CA THR A 237 3.10 8.07 -1.21
C THR A 237 2.78 7.51 0.16
N LEU A 238 1.51 7.22 0.43
CA LEU A 238 1.02 6.76 1.73
C LEU A 238 0.16 5.51 1.56
N THR A 239 0.21 4.63 2.56
CA THR A 239 -0.69 3.48 2.66
C THR A 239 -2.10 3.91 3.06
N THR A 240 -3.10 3.10 2.73
CA THR A 240 -4.49 3.29 3.19
C THR A 240 -4.56 3.48 4.71
N LYS A 241 -3.76 2.72 5.48
CA LYS A 241 -3.68 2.80 6.94
C LYS A 241 -3.11 4.13 7.43
N GLU A 242 -2.07 4.64 6.79
CA GLU A 242 -1.48 5.94 7.15
C GLU A 242 -2.45 7.08 6.87
N ILE A 243 -3.18 7.01 5.75
CA ILE A 243 -4.25 7.96 5.43
C ILE A 243 -5.37 7.86 6.47
N ALA A 244 -5.79 6.66 6.87
CA ALA A 244 -6.78 6.47 7.94
C ALA A 244 -6.33 7.11 9.27
N LYS A 245 -5.05 7.04 9.60
CA LYS A 245 -4.49 7.71 10.78
C LYS A 245 -4.58 9.24 10.66
N ILE A 246 -4.28 9.78 9.48
CA ILE A 246 -4.35 11.22 9.21
C ILE A 246 -5.79 11.72 9.30
N THR A 247 -6.75 11.01 8.72
CA THR A 247 -8.18 11.41 8.70
C THR A 247 -8.81 11.36 10.09
N ARG A 248 -8.38 10.44 10.96
CA ARG A 248 -8.84 10.34 12.35
C ARG A 248 -8.28 11.45 13.26
N MET A 249 -7.12 12.00 12.94
CA MET A 249 -6.52 13.10 13.68
C MET A 249 -7.18 14.43 13.27
N ARG A 250 -8.39 14.71 13.77
CA ARG A 250 -9.15 15.95 13.52
C ARG A 250 -8.54 17.18 14.23
N CYS A 251 -7.32 17.53 13.86
CA CYS A 251 -6.62 18.68 14.39
C CYS A 251 -6.45 19.74 13.28
N ALA A 252 -6.65 21.02 13.61
CA ALA A 252 -6.52 22.12 12.65
C ALA A 252 -5.11 22.22 12.03
N SER A 253 -4.09 21.70 12.72
CA SER A 253 -2.70 21.63 12.25
C SER A 253 -2.44 20.45 11.29
N ILE A 254 -3.37 19.48 11.15
CA ILE A 254 -3.21 18.34 10.27
C ILE A 254 -3.97 18.58 8.98
N ARG A 255 -3.27 18.66 7.87
CA ARG A 255 -3.85 18.85 6.55
C ARG A 255 -4.20 17.50 5.93
N PRO A 256 -5.36 17.38 5.23
CA PRO A 256 -5.75 16.14 4.58
C PRO A 256 -4.76 15.77 3.48
N PHE A 257 -4.61 14.46 3.26
CA PHE A 257 -3.93 13.92 2.10
C PHE A 257 -4.80 14.12 0.85
N LYS A 258 -4.17 14.50 -0.27
CA LYS A 258 -4.85 14.73 -1.54
C LYS A 258 -4.22 13.87 -2.62
N VAL A 259 -5.02 13.03 -3.25
CA VAL A 259 -4.63 12.26 -4.43
C VAL A 259 -4.48 13.19 -5.63
N TRP A 260 -3.51 12.92 -6.51
CA TRP A 260 -3.32 13.71 -7.73
C TRP A 260 -4.49 13.53 -8.72
N ALA A 261 -4.82 14.59 -9.47
CA ALA A 261 -5.59 14.47 -10.68
C ALA A 261 -4.73 13.89 -11.81
N HIS A 262 -5.38 13.28 -12.79
CA HIS A 262 -4.73 12.77 -14.00
C HIS A 262 -4.94 13.73 -15.19
N GLN A 263 -4.16 13.57 -16.26
CA GLN A 263 -4.36 14.23 -17.54
C GLN A 263 -5.55 13.60 -18.29
N PRO A 264 -6.13 14.26 -19.27
CA PRO A 264 -7.16 13.65 -20.12
C PRO A 264 -6.71 12.29 -20.66
N VAL A 265 -7.58 11.28 -20.53
CA VAL A 265 -7.27 9.92 -21.00
C VAL A 265 -7.13 9.92 -22.53
N GLU A 266 -6.01 9.45 -23.04
CA GLU A 266 -5.73 9.39 -24.48
C GLU A 266 -6.39 8.14 -25.10
N LEU A 267 -7.55 8.31 -25.69
CA LEU A 267 -8.24 7.31 -26.49
C LEU A 267 -8.09 7.62 -27.98
N PRO A 268 -8.15 6.60 -28.86
CA PRO A 268 -8.05 6.82 -30.30
C PRO A 268 -9.20 7.68 -30.83
N GLU A 269 -8.99 8.31 -31.96
CA GLU A 269 -10.03 8.99 -32.68
C GLU A 269 -11.08 7.98 -33.18
N ALA A 270 -12.36 8.30 -33.02
CA ALA A 270 -13.46 7.46 -33.39
C ALA A 270 -14.25 8.05 -34.57
N GLU A 271 -14.71 7.19 -35.47
CA GLU A 271 -15.72 7.56 -36.44
C GLU A 271 -17.08 7.72 -35.75
N LEU A 272 -17.59 8.93 -35.67
CA LEU A 272 -18.81 9.25 -34.93
C LEU A 272 -19.91 9.64 -35.91
N PRO A 273 -21.14 9.11 -35.76
CA PRO A 273 -22.21 9.33 -36.70
C PRO A 273 -22.77 10.78 -36.68
N ILE A 274 -22.51 11.50 -35.61
CA ILE A 274 -22.93 12.89 -35.41
C ILE A 274 -21.72 13.68 -34.91
N ASP A 275 -21.53 14.88 -35.47
CA ASP A 275 -20.49 15.78 -34.95
C ASP A 275 -20.60 15.93 -33.42
N PRO A 276 -19.53 15.72 -32.65
CA PRO A 276 -19.61 15.75 -31.20
C PRO A 276 -20.14 17.06 -30.60
N TYR A 277 -19.78 18.20 -31.18
CA TYR A 277 -20.23 19.48 -30.68
C TYR A 277 -21.74 19.66 -30.91
N ILE A 278 -22.24 19.30 -32.11
CA ILE A 278 -23.66 19.35 -32.46
C ILE A 278 -24.47 18.40 -31.58
N LEU A 279 -23.99 17.19 -31.36
CA LEU A 279 -24.62 16.25 -30.43
C LEU A 279 -24.72 16.83 -29.03
N GLY A 280 -23.63 17.43 -28.52
CA GLY A 280 -23.61 18.06 -27.20
C GLY A 280 -24.61 19.21 -27.10
N PHE A 281 -24.66 20.03 -28.12
CA PHE A 281 -25.58 21.15 -28.19
C PHE A 281 -27.05 20.68 -28.19
N TRP A 282 -27.34 19.60 -28.94
CA TRP A 282 -28.68 18.99 -28.97
C TRP A 282 -29.04 18.29 -27.64
N LEU A 283 -28.11 17.61 -27.02
CA LEU A 283 -28.33 16.93 -25.71
C LEU A 283 -28.77 17.92 -24.64
N GLY A 284 -28.19 19.10 -24.61
CA GLY A 284 -28.62 20.19 -23.73
C GLY A 284 -29.98 20.77 -24.17
N GLY A 285 -30.00 21.58 -25.23
CA GLY A 285 -31.14 22.42 -25.60
C GLY A 285 -32.00 21.90 -26.74
N GLY A 286 -31.80 20.66 -27.26
CA GLY A 286 -32.55 20.14 -28.38
C GLY A 286 -33.89 19.51 -28.00
N ASP A 287 -34.83 19.45 -28.97
CA ASP A 287 -36.08 18.70 -28.82
C ASP A 287 -35.79 17.17 -28.82
N LYS A 288 -36.36 16.44 -27.88
CA LYS A 288 -36.09 15.00 -27.69
C LYS A 288 -36.57 14.12 -28.84
N ASN A 289 -37.54 14.58 -29.64
CA ASN A 289 -38.15 13.81 -30.72
C ASN A 289 -37.69 14.23 -32.12
N SER A 290 -36.89 15.29 -32.23
CA SER A 290 -36.40 15.81 -33.50
C SER A 290 -34.96 16.35 -33.36
N GLY A 291 -34.33 16.66 -34.51
CA GLY A 291 -33.04 17.36 -34.57
C GLY A 291 -33.13 18.86 -34.36
N THR A 292 -34.26 19.35 -33.87
CA THR A 292 -34.47 20.79 -33.64
C THR A 292 -33.78 21.23 -32.36
N ILE A 293 -33.02 22.32 -32.44
CA ILE A 293 -32.32 22.94 -31.32
C ILE A 293 -32.95 24.30 -31.05
N ALA A 294 -33.50 24.49 -29.84
CA ALA A 294 -34.11 25.77 -29.45
C ALA A 294 -33.04 26.67 -28.82
N LYS A 295 -32.79 27.85 -29.42
CA LYS A 295 -31.83 28.85 -28.94
C LYS A 295 -32.22 30.27 -29.31
N GLY A 296 -31.72 31.23 -28.50
CA GLY A 296 -31.82 32.64 -28.83
C GLY A 296 -31.01 33.00 -30.09
N THR A 297 -31.29 34.18 -30.66
CA THR A 297 -30.70 34.63 -31.93
C THR A 297 -29.18 34.64 -31.96
N VAL A 298 -28.55 35.07 -30.88
CA VAL A 298 -27.05 35.13 -30.76
C VAL A 298 -26.41 33.75 -30.86
N ASP A 299 -26.97 32.73 -30.21
CA ASP A 299 -26.42 31.36 -30.24
C ASP A 299 -26.75 30.66 -31.57
N ARG A 300 -27.83 31.06 -32.25
CA ARG A 300 -28.19 30.62 -33.60
C ARG A 300 -27.09 30.99 -34.61
N ASP A 301 -26.64 32.24 -34.58
CA ASP A 301 -25.66 32.74 -35.53
C ASP A 301 -24.33 32.02 -35.39
N HIS A 302 -23.94 31.64 -34.15
CA HIS A 302 -22.77 30.78 -33.90
C HIS A 302 -22.93 29.38 -34.54
N LEU A 303 -24.09 28.74 -34.42
CA LEU A 303 -24.34 27.45 -35.06
C LEU A 303 -24.24 27.53 -36.58
N LEU A 304 -24.67 28.64 -37.19
CA LEU A 304 -24.55 28.89 -38.64
C LEU A 304 -23.08 28.96 -39.11
N THR A 305 -22.17 29.38 -38.26
CA THR A 305 -20.73 29.47 -38.59
C THR A 305 -20.01 28.12 -38.60
N LEU A 306 -20.63 27.02 -38.12
CA LEU A 306 -20.01 25.70 -37.98
C LEU A 306 -19.99 24.88 -39.29
N GLY A 307 -20.50 25.42 -40.41
CA GLY A 307 -20.46 24.76 -41.72
C GLY A 307 -21.49 23.65 -41.92
N HIS A 308 -22.45 23.51 -41.01
CA HIS A 308 -23.57 22.58 -41.17
C HIS A 308 -24.71 23.25 -41.96
N GLU A 309 -25.39 22.48 -42.81
CA GLU A 309 -26.64 22.95 -43.43
C GLU A 309 -27.72 23.16 -42.37
N ILE A 310 -28.06 24.42 -42.10
CA ILE A 310 -29.00 24.79 -41.06
C ILE A 310 -30.19 25.48 -41.68
N LYS A 311 -31.41 24.94 -41.43
CA LYS A 311 -32.67 25.56 -41.78
C LYS A 311 -33.21 26.36 -40.61
N SER A 312 -33.20 27.68 -40.71
CA SER A 312 -33.78 28.58 -39.72
C SER A 312 -35.15 29.11 -40.20
N ARG A 313 -36.15 29.10 -39.31
CA ARG A 313 -37.42 29.80 -39.55
C ARG A 313 -37.34 31.19 -38.92
N GLU A 314 -37.64 32.24 -39.67
CA GLU A 314 -37.45 33.66 -39.28
C GLU A 314 -38.10 34.06 -37.96
N ASN A 315 -39.16 33.40 -37.54
CA ASN A 315 -39.94 33.79 -36.35
C ASN A 315 -39.86 32.76 -35.19
N ILE A 316 -38.96 31.82 -35.23
CA ILE A 316 -38.84 30.76 -34.21
C ILE A 316 -37.40 30.71 -33.70
N CYS A 317 -37.22 30.80 -32.39
CA CYS A 317 -35.91 30.56 -31.72
C CYS A 317 -35.48 29.08 -31.83
N ALA A 318 -35.53 28.51 -33.03
CA ALA A 318 -35.24 27.12 -33.30
C ALA A 318 -34.41 26.97 -34.57
N VAL A 319 -33.41 26.10 -34.48
CA VAL A 319 -32.50 25.74 -35.56
C VAL A 319 -32.68 24.26 -35.86
N ILE A 320 -32.81 23.92 -37.12
CA ILE A 320 -32.86 22.52 -37.57
C ILE A 320 -31.55 22.23 -38.31
N VAL A 321 -30.75 21.33 -37.78
CA VAL A 321 -29.56 20.84 -38.45
C VAL A 321 -29.99 19.76 -39.42
N ASP A 322 -29.61 19.88 -40.70
CA ASP A 322 -30.04 18.94 -41.74
C ASP A 322 -29.47 17.55 -41.46
N GLY A 323 -30.25 16.51 -41.70
CA GLY A 323 -29.89 15.12 -41.44
C GLY A 323 -29.93 14.72 -39.96
N LEU A 324 -29.80 15.64 -38.99
CA LEU A 324 -29.65 15.31 -37.57
C LEU A 324 -30.78 14.44 -37.00
N THR A 325 -32.03 14.67 -37.41
CA THR A 325 -33.18 13.83 -36.96
C THR A 325 -33.04 12.38 -37.39
N ARG A 326 -32.50 12.12 -38.59
CA ARG A 326 -32.21 10.78 -39.10
C ARG A 326 -31.10 10.14 -38.30
N ASP A 327 -29.99 10.86 -38.08
CA ASP A 327 -28.81 10.37 -37.42
C ASP A 327 -29.07 10.09 -35.94
N LEU A 328 -29.84 10.93 -35.25
CA LEU A 328 -30.32 10.69 -33.89
C LEU A 328 -31.20 9.42 -33.78
N ARG A 329 -32.00 9.13 -34.81
CA ARG A 329 -32.81 7.89 -34.86
C ARG A 329 -31.90 6.68 -35.00
N LEU A 330 -30.96 6.73 -35.94
CA LEU A 330 -29.99 5.65 -36.17
C LEU A 330 -29.12 5.38 -34.97
N ALA A 331 -28.71 6.44 -34.23
CA ALA A 331 -27.94 6.35 -32.98
C ALA A 331 -28.78 5.95 -31.75
N GLY A 332 -30.11 5.72 -31.89
CA GLY A 332 -30.98 5.35 -30.78
C GLY A 332 -31.23 6.46 -29.75
N LEU A 333 -30.98 7.72 -30.13
CA LEU A 333 -31.05 8.87 -29.24
C LEU A 333 -32.41 9.60 -29.29
N LYS A 334 -33.18 9.41 -30.35
CA LYS A 334 -34.50 10.00 -30.49
C LYS A 334 -35.44 9.49 -29.41
N GLY A 335 -35.97 10.36 -28.57
CA GLY A 335 -36.81 10.00 -27.42
C GLY A 335 -36.03 9.53 -26.20
N ASN A 336 -34.73 9.25 -26.34
CA ASN A 336 -33.85 8.68 -25.30
C ASN A 336 -32.50 9.43 -25.24
N LYS A 337 -32.51 10.65 -24.71
CA LYS A 337 -31.30 11.46 -24.59
C LYS A 337 -30.32 10.84 -23.59
N HIS A 338 -29.15 10.43 -24.07
CA HIS A 338 -28.00 10.00 -23.31
C HIS A 338 -26.71 10.21 -24.11
N ILE A 339 -25.54 10.11 -23.49
CA ILE A 339 -24.26 10.14 -24.22
C ILE A 339 -23.89 8.69 -24.57
N PRO A 340 -23.83 8.34 -25.88
CA PRO A 340 -23.50 6.98 -26.29
C PRO A 340 -22.07 6.60 -25.91
N GLU A 341 -21.84 5.32 -25.65
CA GLU A 341 -20.52 4.77 -25.26
C GLU A 341 -19.43 5.10 -26.31
N ALA A 342 -19.76 5.11 -27.60
CA ALA A 342 -18.83 5.48 -28.67
C ALA A 342 -18.22 6.88 -28.46
N TYR A 343 -18.99 7.83 -27.97
CA TYR A 343 -18.52 9.20 -27.67
C TYR A 343 -17.68 9.25 -26.38
N LEU A 344 -17.98 8.42 -25.39
CA LEU A 344 -17.16 8.29 -24.18
C LEU A 344 -15.80 7.69 -24.51
N ARG A 345 -15.75 6.81 -25.52
CA ARG A 345 -14.51 6.14 -25.96
C ARG A 345 -13.79 6.85 -27.10
N ALA A 346 -14.24 8.00 -27.50
CA ALA A 346 -13.62 8.81 -28.54
C ALA A 346 -12.38 9.57 -28.03
N SER A 347 -11.61 10.17 -28.95
CA SER A 347 -10.42 10.96 -28.59
C SER A 347 -10.75 12.12 -27.65
N SER A 348 -9.75 12.58 -26.89
CA SER A 348 -9.92 13.70 -25.96
C SER A 348 -10.41 14.97 -26.67
N GLY A 349 -10.00 15.18 -27.96
CA GLY A 349 -10.52 16.28 -28.77
C GLY A 349 -12.02 16.18 -29.06
N GLN A 350 -12.49 14.99 -29.42
CA GLN A 350 -13.90 14.72 -29.70
C GLN A 350 -14.74 14.78 -28.42
N ARG A 351 -14.26 14.26 -27.28
CA ARG A 351 -14.95 14.39 -25.99
C ARG A 351 -15.04 15.84 -25.53
N LEU A 352 -13.98 16.63 -25.73
CA LEU A 352 -13.98 18.06 -25.42
C LEU A 352 -15.01 18.80 -26.30
N ALA A 353 -15.08 18.49 -27.59
CA ALA A 353 -16.06 19.10 -28.48
C ALA A 353 -17.51 18.81 -28.03
N LEU A 354 -17.78 17.54 -27.59
CA LEU A 354 -19.08 17.17 -27.04
C LEU A 354 -19.40 17.94 -25.73
N LEU A 355 -18.42 18.04 -24.82
CA LEU A 355 -18.56 18.84 -23.60
C LEU A 355 -18.81 20.33 -23.92
N GLN A 356 -18.08 20.89 -24.89
CA GLN A 356 -18.27 22.27 -25.30
C GLN A 356 -19.71 22.50 -25.84
N GLY A 357 -20.23 21.57 -26.63
CA GLY A 357 -21.62 21.66 -27.11
C GLY A 357 -22.65 21.63 -25.97
N LEU A 358 -22.47 20.75 -24.99
CA LEU A 358 -23.29 20.68 -23.79
C LEU A 358 -23.20 21.97 -22.96
N MET A 359 -21.99 22.49 -22.75
CA MET A 359 -21.78 23.71 -21.96
C MET A 359 -22.29 24.95 -22.68
N ASP A 360 -22.11 25.02 -23.99
CA ASP A 360 -22.65 26.14 -24.80
C ASP A 360 -24.16 26.11 -24.85
N SER A 361 -24.76 24.93 -24.84
CA SER A 361 -26.21 24.78 -24.76
C SER A 361 -26.72 25.21 -23.37
N ASP A 362 -26.56 24.39 -22.36
CA ASP A 362 -27.19 24.51 -21.04
C ASP A 362 -26.23 24.83 -19.90
N GLY A 363 -24.93 24.98 -20.19
CA GLY A 363 -23.95 25.35 -19.19
C GLY A 363 -23.97 26.83 -18.85
N TYR A 364 -23.51 27.12 -17.64
CA TYR A 364 -23.33 28.49 -17.13
C TYR A 364 -21.89 28.64 -16.61
N CYS A 365 -21.30 29.78 -16.87
CA CYS A 365 -20.01 30.14 -16.28
C CYS A 365 -20.18 31.39 -15.42
N SER A 366 -19.86 31.28 -14.14
CA SER A 366 -20.00 32.37 -13.19
C SER A 366 -18.98 33.49 -13.47
N PRO A 367 -19.41 34.73 -13.80
CA PRO A 367 -18.51 35.87 -14.04
C PRO A 367 -17.67 36.18 -12.77
N ARG A 368 -18.23 35.94 -11.60
CA ARG A 368 -17.59 36.24 -10.31
C ARG A 368 -16.49 35.24 -9.96
N SER A 369 -16.74 33.94 -10.15
CA SER A 369 -15.85 32.87 -9.67
C SER A 369 -15.15 32.11 -10.78
N GLY A 370 -15.60 32.18 -12.03
CA GLY A 370 -15.13 31.33 -13.13
C GLY A 370 -15.53 29.84 -13.00
N ALA A 371 -16.39 29.52 -12.03
CA ALA A 371 -16.91 28.15 -11.87
C ALA A 371 -17.92 27.85 -12.98
N ILE A 372 -17.85 26.64 -13.51
CA ILE A 372 -18.72 26.14 -14.56
C ILE A 372 -19.82 25.30 -13.91
N GLU A 373 -21.08 25.52 -14.35
CA GLU A 373 -22.23 24.76 -13.90
C GLU A 373 -22.98 24.18 -15.09
N PHE A 374 -23.41 22.94 -14.97
CA PHE A 374 -24.33 22.29 -15.89
C PHE A 374 -25.47 21.66 -15.10
N SER A 375 -26.71 21.94 -15.50
CA SER A 375 -27.90 21.43 -14.79
C SER A 375 -28.84 20.74 -15.79
N ASN A 376 -29.33 19.55 -15.43
CA ASN A 376 -30.28 18.83 -16.25
C ASN A 376 -31.23 17.98 -15.40
N THR A 377 -32.45 17.76 -15.89
CA THR A 377 -33.46 16.88 -15.28
C THR A 377 -33.32 15.43 -15.75
N ASN A 378 -32.54 15.17 -16.79
CA ASN A 378 -32.29 13.82 -17.31
C ASN A 378 -31.02 13.25 -16.69
N LYS A 379 -31.21 12.23 -15.83
CA LYS A 379 -30.10 11.58 -15.12
C LYS A 379 -29.10 10.93 -16.08
N ALA A 380 -29.55 10.33 -17.18
CA ALA A 380 -28.67 9.68 -18.15
C ALA A 380 -27.72 10.69 -18.86
N VAL A 381 -28.18 11.91 -19.11
CA VAL A 381 -27.30 12.97 -19.62
C VAL A 381 -26.30 13.40 -18.54
N ILE A 382 -26.75 13.57 -17.31
CA ILE A 382 -25.89 13.92 -16.16
C ILE A 382 -24.79 12.86 -15.99
N ASP A 383 -25.13 11.56 -15.99
CA ASP A 383 -24.17 10.48 -15.82
C ASP A 383 -23.13 10.45 -16.96
N GLY A 384 -23.58 10.70 -18.19
CA GLY A 384 -22.67 10.83 -19.32
C GLY A 384 -21.73 12.03 -19.22
N VAL A 385 -22.22 13.18 -18.76
CA VAL A 385 -21.39 14.38 -18.53
C VAL A 385 -20.37 14.13 -17.42
N LEU A 386 -20.74 13.43 -16.35
CA LEU A 386 -19.82 13.02 -15.28
C LEU A 386 -18.72 12.10 -15.82
N ALA A 387 -19.10 11.10 -16.63
CA ALA A 387 -18.14 10.19 -17.24
C ALA A 387 -17.16 10.94 -18.16
N LEU A 388 -17.63 11.89 -18.98
CA LEU A 388 -16.76 12.73 -19.81
C LEU A 388 -15.80 13.57 -18.96
N LEU A 389 -16.30 14.23 -17.91
CA LEU A 389 -15.48 15.05 -17.01
C LEU A 389 -14.40 14.21 -16.30
N HIS A 390 -14.75 13.00 -15.86
CA HIS A 390 -13.78 12.08 -15.27
C HIS A 390 -12.71 11.67 -16.28
N LEU A 391 -13.08 11.35 -17.53
CA LEU A 391 -12.11 11.03 -18.60
C LEU A 391 -11.19 12.23 -18.94
N GLU A 392 -11.65 13.46 -18.74
CA GLU A 392 -10.84 14.67 -18.89
C GLU A 392 -10.06 15.07 -17.62
N GLY A 393 -10.04 14.23 -16.59
CA GLY A 393 -9.30 14.47 -15.34
C GLY A 393 -9.94 15.53 -14.44
N VAL A 394 -11.19 15.86 -14.66
CA VAL A 394 -11.94 16.86 -13.90
C VAL A 394 -12.73 16.18 -12.78
N ALA A 395 -12.64 16.70 -11.57
CA ALA A 395 -13.41 16.25 -10.41
C ALA A 395 -14.61 17.20 -10.18
N PRO A 396 -15.81 16.86 -10.66
CA PRO A 396 -16.99 17.73 -10.52
C PRO A 396 -17.64 17.55 -9.15
N LYS A 397 -18.35 18.59 -8.71
CA LYS A 397 -19.28 18.56 -7.58
C LYS A 397 -20.71 18.38 -8.09
N VAL A 398 -21.41 17.39 -7.52
CA VAL A 398 -22.80 17.10 -7.88
C VAL A 398 -23.73 17.46 -6.73
N THR A 399 -24.79 18.19 -7.04
CA THR A 399 -25.87 18.51 -6.09
C THR A 399 -27.22 18.30 -6.74
N THR A 400 -28.22 18.01 -5.95
CA THR A 400 -29.63 17.91 -6.41
C THR A 400 -30.44 19.05 -5.85
N ALA A 401 -31.38 19.55 -6.63
CA ALA A 401 -32.34 20.57 -6.20
C ALA A 401 -33.70 20.37 -6.88
N ILE A 402 -34.72 20.89 -6.27
CA ILE A 402 -36.08 20.96 -6.86
C ILE A 402 -36.32 22.40 -7.19
N GLY A 403 -36.61 22.72 -8.48
CA GLY A 403 -36.95 24.04 -8.92
C GLY A 403 -38.39 24.41 -8.53
N HIS A 404 -38.65 25.70 -8.44
CA HIS A 404 -39.99 26.24 -8.26
C HIS A 404 -40.27 27.32 -9.32
N TYR A 405 -41.46 27.33 -9.84
CA TYR A 405 -41.94 28.40 -10.70
C TYR A 405 -43.21 29.01 -10.08
N GLY A 406 -43.06 30.14 -9.41
CA GLY A 406 -44.06 30.62 -8.45
C GLY A 406 -44.30 29.58 -7.36
N ASP A 407 -45.56 29.22 -7.13
CA ASP A 407 -45.96 28.19 -6.14
C ASP A 407 -45.91 26.75 -6.68
N VAL A 408 -45.54 26.58 -7.96
CA VAL A 408 -45.50 25.25 -8.60
C VAL A 408 -44.14 24.60 -8.40
N GLN A 409 -44.10 23.44 -7.74
CA GLN A 409 -42.92 22.62 -7.62
C GLN A 409 -42.60 21.97 -8.98
N CYS A 410 -41.39 22.21 -9.47
CA CYS A 410 -40.85 21.61 -10.70
C CYS A 410 -40.23 20.22 -10.45
N LYS A 411 -39.76 19.58 -11.53
CA LYS A 411 -39.01 18.33 -11.44
C LYS A 411 -37.67 18.54 -10.73
N GLN A 412 -37.23 17.52 -10.00
CA GLN A 412 -35.86 17.46 -9.49
C GLN A 412 -34.88 17.56 -10.65
N PHE A 413 -33.80 18.29 -10.45
CA PHE A 413 -32.68 18.36 -11.38
C PHE A 413 -31.36 18.13 -10.65
N TRP A 414 -30.36 17.71 -11.40
CA TRP A 414 -28.99 17.56 -10.94
C TRP A 414 -28.18 18.74 -11.46
N ARG A 415 -27.29 19.26 -10.60
CA ARG A 415 -26.36 20.32 -10.91
C ARG A 415 -24.95 19.82 -10.74
N ILE A 416 -24.15 19.90 -11.80
CA ILE A 416 -22.73 19.62 -11.83
C ILE A 416 -21.99 20.93 -11.76
N GLN A 417 -21.06 21.11 -10.82
CA GLN A 417 -20.18 22.28 -10.71
C GLN A 417 -18.73 21.83 -10.81
N PHE A 418 -17.92 22.52 -11.61
CA PHE A 418 -16.51 22.18 -11.78
C PHE A 418 -15.68 23.37 -12.24
N ARG A 419 -14.35 23.20 -12.27
CA ARG A 419 -13.38 24.06 -12.94
C ARG A 419 -12.60 23.22 -13.93
N ALA A 420 -12.10 23.81 -15.00
CA ALA A 420 -11.36 23.10 -16.02
C ALA A 420 -10.13 23.90 -16.46
N GLU A 421 -9.07 23.19 -16.83
CA GLU A 421 -7.85 23.77 -17.40
C GLU A 421 -7.99 24.03 -18.92
N ARG A 422 -8.96 23.38 -19.55
CA ARG A 422 -9.26 23.49 -21.00
C ARG A 422 -10.46 24.39 -21.24
N PRO A 423 -10.55 25.06 -22.41
CA PRO A 423 -11.72 25.85 -22.77
C PRO A 423 -12.98 24.97 -22.90
N MET A 424 -13.99 25.21 -22.07
CA MET A 424 -15.25 24.45 -22.05
C MET A 424 -16.38 25.13 -22.83
N PHE A 425 -16.11 26.30 -23.39
CA PHE A 425 -17.08 27.06 -24.17
C PHE A 425 -16.47 27.53 -25.49
N ARG A 426 -17.25 27.46 -26.56
CA ARG A 426 -16.96 28.13 -27.84
C ARG A 426 -17.72 29.44 -27.97
N LEU A 427 -18.91 29.57 -27.33
CA LEU A 427 -19.67 30.83 -27.28
C LEU A 427 -18.90 31.89 -26.50
N GLN A 428 -18.46 32.95 -27.19
CA GLN A 428 -17.63 34.02 -26.60
C GLN A 428 -18.25 34.63 -25.34
N ARG A 429 -19.58 34.83 -25.31
CA ARG A 429 -20.30 35.41 -24.16
C ARG A 429 -20.19 34.57 -22.88
N LYS A 430 -19.93 33.25 -23.01
CA LYS A 430 -19.69 32.33 -21.88
C LYS A 430 -18.20 32.15 -21.64
N ALA A 431 -17.41 32.02 -22.71
CA ALA A 431 -15.97 31.80 -22.65
C ALA A 431 -15.21 32.90 -21.88
N VAL A 432 -15.61 34.17 -22.03
CA VAL A 432 -14.98 35.32 -21.35
C VAL A 432 -15.06 35.22 -19.82
N ASN A 433 -16.01 34.47 -19.28
CA ASN A 433 -16.18 34.27 -17.84
C ASN A 433 -15.34 33.11 -17.31
N GLN A 434 -14.88 32.19 -18.17
CA GLN A 434 -14.11 31.06 -17.76
C GLN A 434 -12.71 31.50 -17.37
N ARG A 435 -12.30 31.11 -16.18
CA ARG A 435 -10.92 31.27 -15.70
C ARG A 435 -10.22 29.91 -15.87
N LEU A 436 -9.29 29.85 -16.82
CA LEU A 436 -8.44 28.68 -16.98
C LEU A 436 -7.51 28.61 -15.79
N SER A 437 -7.57 27.53 -15.04
CA SER A 437 -6.69 27.30 -13.90
C SER A 437 -5.36 26.80 -14.42
N THR A 438 -4.32 27.64 -14.36
CA THR A 438 -2.93 27.25 -14.68
C THR A 438 -2.25 26.53 -13.50
N GLU A 439 -2.81 26.67 -12.30
CA GLU A 439 -2.32 25.98 -11.12
C GLU A 439 -3.23 24.80 -10.78
N ARG A 440 -2.68 23.58 -10.83
CA ARG A 440 -3.35 22.31 -10.49
C ARG A 440 -3.85 22.22 -9.04
N ARG A 441 -3.93 23.32 -8.29
CA ARG A 441 -4.30 23.34 -6.87
C ARG A 441 -5.72 22.86 -6.62
N ASP A 442 -6.64 23.09 -7.56
CA ASP A 442 -8.07 22.85 -7.37
C ASP A 442 -8.57 21.49 -7.87
N HIS A 443 -7.72 20.74 -8.58
CA HIS A 443 -8.09 19.45 -9.22
C HIS A 443 -7.69 18.20 -8.42
N ARG A 444 -7.31 18.34 -7.15
CA ARG A 444 -6.89 17.23 -6.28
C ARG A 444 -8.04 16.76 -5.43
N LEU A 445 -8.18 15.44 -5.32
CA LEU A 445 -9.16 14.80 -4.47
C LEU A 445 -8.64 14.66 -3.04
N SER A 446 -9.22 15.37 -2.09
CA SER A 446 -8.92 15.15 -0.67
C SER A 446 -9.52 13.83 -0.20
N VAL A 447 -8.77 12.99 0.49
CA VAL A 447 -9.35 11.86 1.20
C VAL A 447 -10.07 12.40 2.44
N ILE A 448 -11.37 12.09 2.54
CA ILE A 448 -12.23 12.57 3.64
C ILE A 448 -12.17 11.60 4.81
N ASP A 449 -12.27 10.29 4.54
CA ASP A 449 -12.32 9.25 5.55
C ASP A 449 -11.78 7.93 4.99
N VAL A 450 -11.44 7.01 5.89
CA VAL A 450 -11.10 5.63 5.59
C VAL A 450 -11.83 4.75 6.59
N VAL A 451 -12.79 3.97 6.11
CA VAL A 451 -13.66 3.15 6.95
C VAL A 451 -13.51 1.66 6.62
N PRO A 452 -13.59 0.77 7.61
CA PRO A 452 -13.59 -0.68 7.33
C PRO A 452 -14.75 -1.07 6.42
N ALA A 453 -14.48 -1.89 5.40
CA ALA A 453 -15.45 -2.34 4.40
C ALA A 453 -15.69 -3.86 4.41
N GLY A 454 -15.21 -4.53 5.48
CA GLY A 454 -15.30 -5.99 5.60
C GLY A 454 -14.19 -6.70 4.82
N ARG A 455 -14.45 -7.94 4.41
CA ARG A 455 -13.51 -8.78 3.67
C ARG A 455 -13.96 -8.97 2.23
N GLY A 456 -13.00 -9.14 1.34
CA GLY A 456 -13.26 -9.41 -0.07
C GLY A 456 -12.01 -9.81 -0.81
N MET A 457 -12.22 -10.32 -2.03
CA MET A 457 -11.14 -10.73 -2.92
C MET A 457 -10.40 -9.50 -3.44
N ALA A 458 -9.08 -9.53 -3.37
CA ALA A 458 -8.22 -8.44 -3.79
C ALA A 458 -6.95 -8.98 -4.44
N GLN A 459 -6.51 -8.33 -5.53
CA GLN A 459 -5.24 -8.61 -6.19
C GLN A 459 -4.39 -7.34 -6.31
N CYS A 460 -3.10 -7.51 -6.45
CA CYS A 460 -2.17 -6.43 -6.79
C CYS A 460 -1.82 -6.49 -8.27
N ILE A 461 -1.65 -5.32 -8.89
CA ILE A 461 -1.07 -5.21 -10.21
C ILE A 461 0.16 -4.32 -10.18
N THR A 462 1.18 -4.69 -10.93
CA THR A 462 2.34 -3.84 -11.20
C THR A 462 2.19 -3.24 -12.58
N VAL A 463 2.25 -1.92 -12.67
CA VAL A 463 2.12 -1.20 -13.94
C VAL A 463 3.37 -0.37 -14.22
N GLU A 464 3.65 -0.18 -15.50
CA GLU A 464 4.71 0.71 -15.95
C GLU A 464 4.50 2.13 -15.41
N GLY A 465 5.51 2.69 -14.72
CA GLY A 465 5.43 4.01 -14.10
C GLY A 465 4.72 4.05 -12.73
N GLY A 466 4.29 2.91 -12.20
CA GLY A 466 3.84 2.79 -10.80
C GLY A 466 2.45 3.34 -10.47
N GLU A 467 1.79 4.06 -11.37
CA GLU A 467 0.49 4.71 -11.11
C GLU A 467 -0.54 4.37 -12.18
N TYR A 468 -1.79 4.12 -11.78
CA TYR A 468 -2.89 3.84 -12.70
C TYR A 468 -4.23 4.37 -12.19
N LEU A 469 -5.22 4.42 -13.09
CA LEU A 469 -6.56 4.92 -12.83
C LEU A 469 -7.51 3.76 -12.50
N ALA A 470 -8.22 3.86 -11.37
CA ALA A 470 -9.18 2.88 -10.90
C ALA A 470 -10.52 3.52 -10.51
N GLY A 471 -11.58 2.71 -10.49
CA GLY A 471 -12.94 3.19 -10.27
C GLY A 471 -13.57 3.81 -11.52
N ARG A 472 -14.89 3.89 -11.54
CA ARG A 472 -15.63 4.55 -12.64
C ARG A 472 -15.30 6.05 -12.76
N GLU A 473 -14.87 6.64 -11.66
CA GLU A 473 -14.49 8.06 -11.55
C GLU A 473 -13.02 8.29 -11.89
N LEU A 474 -12.28 7.25 -12.31
CA LEU A 474 -10.87 7.31 -12.71
C LEU A 474 -9.99 7.99 -11.65
N THR A 475 -10.07 7.48 -10.44
CA THR A 475 -9.25 7.97 -9.33
C THR A 475 -7.85 7.39 -9.46
N LEU A 476 -6.83 8.25 -9.36
CA LEU A 476 -5.45 7.82 -9.41
C LEU A 476 -5.11 6.98 -8.18
N THR A 477 -4.50 5.84 -8.40
CA THR A 477 -3.97 4.95 -7.38
C THR A 477 -2.55 4.54 -7.74
N HIS A 478 -1.81 4.06 -6.78
CA HIS A 478 -0.47 3.53 -7.00
C HIS A 478 -0.52 2.01 -7.06
N ASN A 479 0.34 1.38 -7.85
CA ASN A 479 0.55 -0.06 -7.71
C ASN A 479 1.03 -0.38 -6.29
N CYS A 480 0.88 -1.62 -5.87
CA CYS A 480 1.18 -2.01 -4.49
C CYS A 480 2.69 -2.19 -4.23
N GLY A 481 3.46 -1.16 -4.49
CA GLY A 481 4.91 -1.20 -4.48
C GLY A 481 5.50 -1.66 -5.80
N SER A 482 6.81 -1.53 -5.96
CA SER A 482 7.53 -2.00 -7.14
C SER A 482 7.68 -3.53 -7.19
N GLY A 483 7.09 -4.28 -6.25
CA GLY A 483 7.19 -5.72 -6.10
C GLY A 483 5.86 -6.44 -5.95
N GLY A 484 5.80 -7.63 -6.46
CA GLY A 484 4.76 -8.61 -6.21
C GLY A 484 4.77 -9.12 -4.76
N GLY A 485 3.78 -9.97 -4.42
CA GLY A 485 3.72 -10.65 -3.13
C GLY A 485 4.76 -11.77 -2.97
N THR A 486 4.63 -12.58 -1.90
CA THR A 486 5.50 -13.74 -1.63
C THR A 486 5.69 -14.62 -2.87
N GLU A 487 4.65 -14.81 -3.66
CA GLU A 487 4.70 -15.63 -4.88
C GLU A 487 5.73 -15.09 -5.88
N ASP A 488 5.78 -13.77 -6.10
CA ASP A 488 6.72 -13.18 -7.05
C ASP A 488 8.16 -13.23 -6.52
N THR A 489 8.37 -13.00 -5.22
CA THR A 489 9.67 -13.18 -4.57
C THR A 489 10.14 -14.62 -4.70
N VAL A 490 9.26 -15.61 -4.42
CA VAL A 490 9.56 -17.03 -4.59
C VAL A 490 9.92 -17.36 -6.04
N ARG A 491 9.16 -16.84 -7.02
CA ARG A 491 9.45 -17.04 -8.45
C ARG A 491 10.79 -16.42 -8.87
N LEU A 492 11.10 -15.21 -8.37
CA LEU A 492 12.37 -14.54 -8.64
C LEU A 492 13.54 -15.36 -8.08
N VAL A 493 13.48 -15.74 -6.80
CA VAL A 493 14.55 -16.50 -6.13
C VAL A 493 14.78 -17.85 -6.82
N ARG A 494 13.69 -18.58 -7.14
CA ARG A 494 13.79 -19.87 -7.85
C ARG A 494 14.35 -19.73 -9.26
N ARG A 495 14.00 -18.63 -9.97
CA ARG A 495 14.60 -18.33 -11.27
C ARG A 495 16.09 -18.04 -11.13
N ALA A 496 16.46 -17.16 -10.20
CA ALA A 496 17.86 -16.82 -9.95
C ALA A 496 18.68 -18.05 -9.58
N ILE A 497 18.19 -18.95 -8.70
CA ILE A 497 18.86 -20.21 -8.38
C ILE A 497 19.11 -21.06 -9.65
N ARG A 498 18.14 -21.14 -10.57
CA ARG A 498 18.29 -21.88 -11.83
C ARG A 498 19.30 -21.21 -12.76
N ASP A 499 19.17 -19.90 -12.95
CA ASP A 499 20.03 -19.14 -13.86
C ASP A 499 21.50 -19.18 -13.38
N ILE A 500 21.76 -19.03 -12.07
CA ILE A 500 23.08 -19.18 -11.47
C ILE A 500 23.62 -20.61 -11.69
N ALA A 501 22.78 -21.64 -11.46
CA ALA A 501 23.21 -23.01 -11.67
C ALA A 501 23.53 -23.33 -13.13
N ASP A 502 22.80 -22.75 -14.07
CA ASP A 502 23.04 -22.89 -15.50
C ASP A 502 24.33 -22.14 -15.91
N ASP A 503 24.56 -20.96 -15.37
CA ASP A 503 25.81 -20.22 -15.61
C ASP A 503 27.04 -20.99 -15.07
N ILE A 504 26.93 -21.58 -13.89
CA ILE A 504 27.99 -22.45 -13.33
C ILE A 504 28.26 -23.66 -14.24
N ARG A 505 27.22 -24.25 -14.85
CA ARG A 505 27.38 -25.39 -15.77
C ARG A 505 28.01 -25.01 -17.12
N PHE A 506 27.82 -23.76 -17.57
CA PHE A 506 28.45 -23.23 -18.79
C PHE A 506 29.90 -22.77 -18.58
N ARG A 507 30.22 -22.36 -17.35
CA ARG A 507 31.56 -22.02 -16.90
C ARG A 507 32.22 -23.26 -16.28
N ASP A 508 33.48 -23.16 -15.97
CA ASP A 508 34.12 -24.17 -15.16
C ASP A 508 33.58 -24.21 -13.74
N PRO A 509 33.35 -25.40 -13.15
CA PRO A 509 32.82 -25.54 -11.80
C PRO A 509 33.73 -24.91 -10.74
N TYR A 510 33.15 -24.38 -9.69
CA TYR A 510 33.88 -23.77 -8.57
C TYR A 510 34.35 -24.87 -7.58
N LYS A 511 35.53 -24.68 -7.00
CA LYS A 511 35.98 -25.53 -5.91
C LYS A 511 35.09 -25.40 -4.67
N ARG A 512 34.65 -24.18 -4.39
CA ARG A 512 33.71 -23.87 -3.31
C ARG A 512 32.57 -22.98 -3.74
N ILE A 513 31.36 -23.30 -3.30
CA ILE A 513 30.21 -22.41 -3.36
C ILE A 513 29.83 -22.06 -1.92
N ILE A 514 29.57 -20.77 -1.67
CA ILE A 514 29.05 -20.28 -0.39
C ILE A 514 27.64 -19.74 -0.62
N ILE A 515 26.63 -20.37 -0.07
CA ILE A 515 25.27 -19.83 0.03
C ILE A 515 25.22 -18.99 1.31
N ALA A 516 25.00 -17.70 1.18
CA ALA A 516 24.98 -16.77 2.30
C ALA A 516 23.55 -16.26 2.54
N ASP A 517 22.90 -16.72 3.61
CA ASP A 517 21.72 -16.09 4.19
C ASP A 517 22.19 -14.93 5.07
N VAL A 518 22.13 -13.71 4.54
CA VAL A 518 22.56 -12.50 5.24
C VAL A 518 21.44 -11.83 6.03
N GLY A 519 20.41 -12.60 6.37
CA GLY A 519 19.33 -12.21 7.28
C GLY A 519 18.10 -11.61 6.61
N ASP A 520 17.09 -11.27 7.42
CA ASP A 520 15.76 -10.79 7.06
C ASP A 520 15.05 -11.68 6.02
N SER A 521 15.27 -12.99 6.17
CA SER A 521 14.68 -14.04 5.33
C SER A 521 13.16 -14.10 5.49
N THR A 522 12.62 -13.74 6.65
CA THR A 522 11.19 -13.56 6.93
C THR A 522 10.90 -12.11 7.30
N GLU A 523 9.68 -11.62 6.96
CA GLU A 523 9.25 -10.28 7.38
C GLU A 523 8.99 -10.20 8.89
N GLY A 524 8.55 -11.29 9.51
CA GLY A 524 8.21 -11.31 10.93
C GLY A 524 6.95 -10.47 11.25
N PHE A 525 6.72 -10.22 12.56
CA PHE A 525 5.52 -9.52 13.04
C PHE A 525 5.80 -8.49 14.15
N TRP A 526 7.04 -8.29 14.56
CA TRP A 526 7.35 -7.56 15.79
C TRP A 526 8.16 -6.26 15.62
N ASN A 527 8.78 -6.03 14.48
CA ASN A 527 9.61 -4.83 14.27
C ASN A 527 8.79 -3.56 14.16
N VAL A 528 7.72 -3.58 13.37
CA VAL A 528 6.78 -2.47 13.25
C VAL A 528 5.36 -2.97 13.37
N ALA A 529 4.51 -2.20 14.06
CA ALA A 529 3.11 -2.56 14.30
C ALA A 529 2.28 -2.80 13.02
N SER A 530 2.81 -2.41 11.85
CA SER A 530 2.18 -2.63 10.55
C SER A 530 2.38 -4.05 10.00
N GLN A 531 3.45 -4.75 10.38
CA GLN A 531 3.77 -6.08 9.84
C GLN A 531 2.63 -7.09 10.00
N ALA A 532 2.00 -7.11 11.18
CA ALA A 532 0.85 -7.99 11.43
C ALA A 532 -0.36 -7.77 10.50
N GLN A 533 -0.37 -6.67 9.74
CA GLN A 533 -1.47 -6.27 8.86
C GLN A 533 -1.06 -6.19 7.39
N THR A 534 0.23 -6.25 7.08
CA THR A 534 0.78 -6.18 5.72
C THR A 534 1.29 -7.51 5.21
N ASN A 535 1.56 -8.47 6.09
CA ASN A 535 2.04 -9.80 5.72
C ASN A 535 0.92 -10.63 5.08
N ASP A 536 1.19 -11.20 3.93
CA ASP A 536 0.29 -12.11 3.20
C ASP A 536 0.39 -13.55 3.70
N LEU A 537 1.48 -13.92 4.39
CA LEU A 537 1.68 -15.22 5.01
C LEU A 537 1.66 -15.14 6.54
N SER A 538 1.19 -16.22 7.18
CA SER A 538 1.46 -16.44 8.62
C SER A 538 2.96 -16.59 8.85
N LEU A 539 3.43 -16.35 10.10
CA LEU A 539 4.85 -16.54 10.41
C LEU A 539 5.31 -17.98 10.12
N THR A 540 4.49 -18.96 10.45
CA THR A 540 4.79 -20.37 10.18
C THR A 540 4.94 -20.64 8.69
N ASP A 541 4.08 -20.04 7.84
CA ASP A 541 4.15 -20.22 6.40
C ASP A 541 5.31 -19.44 5.78
N GLN A 542 5.68 -18.26 6.34
CA GLN A 542 6.91 -17.57 5.98
C GLN A 542 8.13 -18.46 6.21
N ILE A 543 8.25 -19.04 7.42
CA ILE A 543 9.36 -19.93 7.79
C ILE A 543 9.40 -21.16 6.87
N ARG A 544 8.26 -21.84 6.62
CA ARG A 544 8.17 -23.01 5.73
C ARG A 544 8.57 -22.66 4.29
N THR A 545 8.16 -21.50 3.78
CA THR A 545 8.48 -21.04 2.42
C THR A 545 9.98 -20.78 2.28
N VAL A 546 10.56 -20.02 3.20
CA VAL A 546 12.01 -19.72 3.18
C VAL A 546 12.84 -20.99 3.35
N GLN A 547 12.48 -21.85 4.31
CA GLN A 547 13.16 -23.13 4.50
C GLN A 547 13.17 -23.98 3.23
N ARG A 548 12.07 -24.01 2.48
CA ARG A 548 12.00 -24.74 1.21
C ARG A 548 12.89 -24.11 0.13
N LEU A 549 12.87 -22.77 -0.02
CA LEU A 549 13.73 -22.07 -0.97
C LEU A 549 15.20 -22.33 -0.72
N TYR A 550 15.62 -22.24 0.53
CA TYR A 550 17.02 -22.46 0.90
C TYR A 550 17.43 -23.92 0.77
N ALA A 551 16.55 -24.86 1.12
CA ALA A 551 16.78 -26.28 0.86
C ALA A 551 16.90 -26.58 -0.65
N GLU A 552 16.08 -25.91 -1.50
CA GLU A 552 16.21 -26.00 -2.95
C GLU A 552 17.56 -25.44 -3.45
N ALA A 553 18.02 -24.30 -2.92
CA ALA A 553 19.34 -23.74 -3.25
C ALA A 553 20.47 -24.72 -2.90
N VAL A 554 20.47 -25.28 -1.68
CA VAL A 554 21.45 -26.32 -1.26
C VAL A 554 21.40 -27.54 -2.22
N HIS A 555 20.19 -28.02 -2.55
CA HIS A 555 20.02 -29.16 -3.43
C HIS A 555 20.56 -28.89 -4.86
N VAL A 556 20.35 -27.69 -5.38
CA VAL A 556 20.75 -27.32 -6.73
C VAL A 556 22.26 -27.07 -6.83
N PHE A 557 22.86 -26.44 -5.81
CA PHE A 557 24.28 -26.08 -5.85
C PHE A 557 25.23 -27.16 -5.32
N ALA A 558 24.79 -28.06 -4.41
CA ALA A 558 25.63 -29.12 -3.88
C ALA A 558 26.34 -29.97 -4.96
N PRO A 559 25.70 -30.38 -6.05
CA PRO A 559 26.40 -31.16 -7.09
C PRO A 559 27.30 -30.32 -8.03
N LEU A 560 27.40 -29.01 -7.83
CA LEU A 560 28.14 -28.09 -8.70
C LEU A 560 29.50 -27.64 -8.13
N CYS A 561 29.90 -28.17 -6.97
CA CYS A 561 31.18 -27.81 -6.32
C CYS A 561 31.74 -29.00 -5.48
N GLU A 562 33.03 -28.92 -5.14
CA GLU A 562 33.67 -29.88 -4.24
C GLU A 562 33.29 -29.66 -2.78
N SER A 563 33.05 -28.40 -2.37
CA SER A 563 32.61 -28.05 -1.03
C SER A 563 31.56 -26.96 -1.06
N LEU A 564 30.43 -27.18 -0.39
CA LEU A 564 29.35 -26.21 -0.23
C LEU A 564 29.28 -25.71 1.20
N TYR A 565 29.41 -24.41 1.39
CA TYR A 565 29.16 -23.76 2.66
C TYR A 565 27.78 -23.09 2.68
N TYR A 566 27.00 -23.36 3.69
CA TYR A 566 25.80 -22.62 3.99
C TYR A 566 26.06 -21.72 5.18
N VAL A 567 25.97 -20.42 4.99
CA VAL A 567 26.20 -19.40 6.04
C VAL A 567 24.87 -18.77 6.39
N ALA A 568 24.54 -18.67 7.68
CA ALA A 568 23.38 -17.93 8.16
C ALA A 568 23.78 -16.96 9.26
N VAL A 569 23.22 -15.74 9.24
CA VAL A 569 23.45 -14.73 10.28
C VAL A 569 22.12 -14.23 10.85
N PRO A 570 22.07 -13.87 12.15
CA PRO A 570 20.87 -13.34 12.77
C PRO A 570 20.53 -11.97 12.23
N SER A 571 19.25 -11.59 12.32
CA SER A 571 18.75 -10.36 11.75
C SER A 571 17.62 -9.70 12.57
N ASN A 572 17.27 -8.47 12.27
CA ASN A 572 16.28 -7.77 13.06
C ASN A 572 14.84 -8.19 12.78
N HIS A 573 14.49 -8.70 11.58
CA HIS A 573 13.16 -9.20 11.24
C HIS A 573 12.95 -10.66 11.69
N CYS A 574 13.99 -11.48 11.66
CA CYS A 574 13.91 -12.87 12.07
C CYS A 574 14.11 -13.08 13.59
N ALA A 575 14.60 -12.07 14.34
CA ALA A 575 14.84 -12.18 15.78
C ALA A 575 13.56 -12.52 16.56
N VAL A 576 13.64 -13.55 17.42
CA VAL A 576 12.58 -13.86 18.38
C VAL A 576 12.54 -12.78 19.45
N ARG A 577 11.37 -12.16 19.63
CA ARG A 577 11.22 -11.02 20.53
C ARG A 577 10.21 -11.30 21.61
N THR A 578 10.51 -10.82 22.82
CA THR A 578 9.60 -10.81 23.96
C THR A 578 8.99 -9.43 24.13
N GLY A 579 7.67 -9.37 24.41
CA GLY A 579 6.91 -8.12 24.57
C GLY A 579 6.24 -7.66 23.27
N THR A 580 5.57 -6.51 23.31
CA THR A 580 4.81 -5.96 22.20
C THR A 580 5.19 -4.50 21.91
N GLY A 581 5.22 -4.12 20.65
CA GLY A 581 5.48 -2.75 20.21
C GLY A 581 6.85 -2.23 20.65
N LYS A 582 6.89 -1.00 21.18
CA LYS A 582 8.15 -0.36 21.62
C LYS A 582 8.84 -1.06 22.81
N SER A 583 8.12 -1.92 23.52
CA SER A 583 8.67 -2.74 24.63
C SER A 583 9.23 -4.07 24.16
N SER A 584 9.08 -4.40 22.88
CA SER A 584 9.62 -5.63 22.30
C SER A 584 11.14 -5.61 22.34
N ARG A 585 11.73 -6.67 22.88
CA ARG A 585 13.19 -6.85 22.96
C ARG A 585 13.56 -8.15 22.28
N ALA A 586 14.60 -8.12 21.46
CA ALA A 586 15.23 -9.32 20.95
C ALA A 586 15.87 -10.09 22.13
N ASN A 587 15.86 -11.41 22.03
CA ASN A 587 16.58 -12.29 22.93
C ASN A 587 18.08 -12.31 22.58
N ALA A 588 18.78 -13.43 22.80
CA ALA A 588 20.12 -13.60 22.27
C ALA A 588 20.11 -13.59 20.72
N PRO A 589 21.16 -13.14 20.05
CA PRO A 589 21.22 -13.12 18.59
C PRO A 589 20.90 -14.45 17.90
N ASP A 590 21.28 -15.57 18.50
CA ASP A 590 21.00 -16.92 17.98
C ASP A 590 19.52 -17.36 18.13
N ASP A 591 18.70 -16.64 18.91
CA ASP A 591 17.26 -16.86 18.99
C ASP A 591 16.56 -16.15 17.83
N ASP A 592 16.72 -16.71 16.63
CA ASP A 592 16.40 -16.13 15.34
C ASP A 592 15.83 -17.21 14.40
N PHE A 593 14.79 -16.84 13.63
CA PHE A 593 14.13 -17.78 12.71
C PHE A 593 15.01 -18.17 11.52
N GLY A 594 15.88 -17.30 11.01
CA GLY A 594 16.85 -17.62 9.95
C GLY A 594 17.87 -18.65 10.46
N ILE A 595 18.39 -18.46 11.66
CA ILE A 595 19.27 -19.43 12.32
C ILE A 595 18.55 -20.77 12.52
N MET A 596 17.30 -20.77 12.99
CA MET A 596 16.49 -21.98 13.12
C MET A 596 16.28 -22.70 11.78
N ILE A 597 16.00 -21.98 10.70
CA ILE A 597 15.86 -22.55 9.35
C ILE A 597 17.15 -23.24 8.92
N SER A 598 18.30 -22.62 9.17
CA SER A 598 19.61 -23.20 8.88
C SER A 598 19.83 -24.54 9.59
N TYR A 599 19.48 -24.65 10.89
CA TYR A 599 19.53 -25.94 11.62
C TYR A 599 18.57 -26.97 11.02
N ASN A 600 17.36 -26.58 10.65
CA ASN A 600 16.39 -27.48 10.05
C ASN A 600 16.89 -28.05 8.69
N ILE A 601 17.54 -27.23 7.86
CA ILE A 601 18.10 -27.68 6.58
C ILE A 601 19.24 -28.67 6.83
N GLU A 602 20.17 -28.36 7.75
CA GLU A 602 21.24 -29.25 8.13
C GLU A 602 20.71 -30.62 8.61
N TYR A 603 19.68 -30.60 9.47
CA TYR A 603 19.01 -31.81 9.92
C TYR A 603 18.36 -32.62 8.79
N ILE A 604 17.70 -31.93 7.84
CA ILE A 604 17.03 -32.54 6.69
C ILE A 604 18.01 -33.29 5.77
N ILE A 605 19.24 -32.75 5.58
CA ILE A 605 20.24 -33.37 4.69
C ILE A 605 21.19 -34.29 5.41
N ALA A 606 21.22 -34.27 6.75
CA ALA A 606 22.11 -35.11 7.55
C ALA A 606 21.99 -36.59 7.20
N GLY A 607 23.12 -37.22 6.89
CA GLY A 607 23.20 -38.64 6.52
C GLY A 607 22.60 -39.02 5.17
N ARG A 608 22.20 -38.03 4.36
CA ARG A 608 21.74 -38.30 2.99
C ARG A 608 22.92 -38.36 2.02
N PRO A 609 23.00 -39.40 1.16
CA PRO A 609 24.05 -39.49 0.16
C PRO A 609 24.09 -38.29 -0.77
N GLY A 610 25.29 -37.77 -1.03
CA GLY A 610 25.55 -36.64 -1.94
C GLY A 610 25.55 -35.27 -1.28
N TYR A 611 25.48 -35.22 0.08
CA TYR A 611 25.58 -33.95 0.84
C TYR A 611 26.73 -33.95 1.87
N GLU A 612 27.64 -34.91 1.79
CA GLU A 612 28.74 -35.09 2.75
C GLU A 612 29.71 -33.89 2.75
N HIS A 613 29.77 -33.14 1.65
CA HIS A 613 30.62 -31.97 1.44
C HIS A 613 29.91 -30.63 1.78
N VAL A 614 28.69 -30.67 2.29
CA VAL A 614 27.96 -29.49 2.72
C VAL A 614 28.23 -29.20 4.18
N THR A 615 28.66 -27.96 4.47
CA THR A 615 28.98 -27.51 5.84
C THR A 615 28.18 -26.27 6.21
N PHE A 616 27.65 -26.23 7.43
CA PHE A 616 26.87 -25.10 7.94
C PHE A 616 27.70 -24.24 8.88
N HIS A 617 27.65 -22.93 8.66
CA HIS A 617 28.36 -21.92 9.43
C HIS A 617 27.39 -20.90 10.01
N ARG A 618 27.48 -20.70 11.33
CA ARG A 618 26.63 -19.76 12.09
C ARG A 618 27.49 -19.00 13.09
N PRO A 619 27.12 -17.80 13.51
CA PRO A 619 27.77 -17.10 14.62
C PRO A 619 27.68 -17.91 15.93
N GLU A 620 28.58 -17.63 16.84
CA GLU A 620 28.48 -18.09 18.24
C GLU A 620 27.26 -17.41 18.90
N LYS A 621 26.77 -18.00 20.00
CA LYS A 621 25.50 -17.64 20.66
C LYS A 621 25.25 -16.13 20.85
N TRP A 622 26.30 -15.37 21.13
CA TRP A 622 26.19 -13.92 21.43
C TRP A 622 26.82 -13.06 20.35
N GLU A 623 27.11 -13.63 19.19
CA GLU A 623 27.68 -12.91 18.05
C GLU A 623 26.65 -12.67 16.93
N GLU A 624 26.81 -11.58 16.21
CA GLU A 624 25.95 -11.15 15.10
C GLU A 624 26.62 -11.37 13.75
N ALA A 625 27.78 -12.00 13.73
CA ALA A 625 28.59 -12.17 12.54
C ALA A 625 29.43 -13.43 12.57
N VAL A 626 29.71 -14.00 11.41
CA VAL A 626 30.57 -15.17 11.24
C VAL A 626 31.54 -14.93 10.08
N THR A 627 32.76 -15.45 10.19
CA THR A 627 33.75 -15.41 9.10
C THR A 627 34.12 -16.82 8.68
N VAL A 628 34.05 -17.10 7.38
CA VAL A 628 34.45 -18.35 6.75
C VAL A 628 35.61 -18.14 5.77
N ALA A 629 36.29 -19.20 5.39
CA ALA A 629 37.35 -19.14 4.39
C ALA A 629 36.84 -19.53 3.01
N ALA A 630 37.17 -18.76 1.98
CA ALA A 630 37.09 -19.17 0.58
C ALA A 630 38.05 -20.37 0.33
N ALA A 631 38.05 -20.98 -0.86
CA ALA A 631 38.88 -22.11 -1.20
C ALA A 631 40.39 -21.80 -1.14
N ASP A 632 40.74 -20.56 -1.50
CA ASP A 632 42.10 -20.02 -1.43
C ASP A 632 42.54 -19.52 -0.04
N GLY A 633 41.65 -19.62 0.96
CA GLY A 633 41.87 -19.10 2.30
C GLY A 633 41.45 -17.65 2.54
N THR A 634 40.94 -16.92 1.52
CA THR A 634 40.38 -15.55 1.67
C THR A 634 39.29 -15.55 2.72
N ARG A 635 39.42 -14.69 3.74
CA ARG A 635 38.49 -14.62 4.87
C ARG A 635 37.29 -13.72 4.51
N ILE A 636 36.09 -14.30 4.50
CA ILE A 636 34.83 -13.60 4.16
C ILE A 636 33.94 -13.56 5.42
N GLY A 637 33.65 -12.36 5.89
CA GLY A 637 32.77 -12.11 7.02
C GLY A 637 31.33 -11.82 6.56
N PHE A 638 30.37 -12.34 7.28
CA PHE A 638 28.95 -12.16 7.03
C PHE A 638 28.24 -11.59 8.26
N THR A 639 27.35 -10.64 8.05
CA THR A 639 26.49 -10.04 9.06
C THR A 639 25.24 -9.46 8.41
N HIS A 640 24.17 -9.25 9.16
CA HIS A 640 23.00 -8.57 8.59
C HIS A 640 23.23 -7.07 8.36
N GLY A 641 23.98 -6.39 9.22
CA GLY A 641 24.35 -4.97 9.03
C GLY A 641 23.49 -3.95 9.79
N HIS A 642 22.41 -4.36 10.44
CA HIS A 642 21.48 -3.47 11.16
C HIS A 642 22.12 -2.72 12.34
N LEU A 643 23.23 -3.22 12.89
CA LEU A 643 23.95 -2.59 14.01
C LEU A 643 24.76 -1.34 13.60
N ALA A 644 25.03 -1.14 12.32
CA ALA A 644 25.84 -0.02 11.85
C ALA A 644 25.10 1.33 11.88
N GLY A 645 23.77 1.34 12.03
CA GLY A 645 22.94 2.52 12.15
C GLY A 645 22.69 3.31 10.85
N SER A 646 23.48 3.13 9.79
CA SER A 646 23.24 3.57 8.41
C SER A 646 24.20 2.86 7.46
N GLN A 647 23.81 2.71 6.17
CA GLN A 647 24.65 2.07 5.14
C GLN A 647 26.02 2.76 5.03
N SER A 648 26.04 4.08 5.02
CA SER A 648 27.28 4.86 4.93
C SER A 648 28.25 4.66 6.12
N LYS A 649 27.76 4.16 7.25
CA LYS A 649 28.57 3.87 8.44
C LYS A 649 29.11 2.45 8.49
N VAL A 650 28.61 1.53 7.66
CA VAL A 650 29.06 0.14 7.66
C VAL A 650 30.58 0.00 7.46
N PRO A 651 31.23 0.71 6.54
CA PRO A 651 32.69 0.66 6.37
C PRO A 651 33.47 1.10 7.64
N THR A 652 33.01 2.15 8.31
CA THR A 652 33.63 2.63 9.56
C THR A 652 33.38 1.65 10.71
N TRP A 653 32.16 1.16 10.85
CA TRP A 653 31.76 0.17 11.85
C TRP A 653 32.59 -1.13 11.69
N PHE A 654 32.74 -1.64 10.45
CA PHE A 654 33.57 -2.79 10.15
C PHE A 654 35.04 -2.58 10.55
N ARG A 655 35.62 -1.41 10.21
CA ARG A 655 36.97 -1.07 10.59
C ARG A 655 37.17 -1.09 12.12
N ASP A 656 36.20 -0.51 12.84
CA ASP A 656 36.28 -0.42 14.31
C ASP A 656 36.16 -1.81 14.98
N LEU A 657 35.32 -2.69 14.47
CA LEU A 657 35.23 -4.09 14.91
C LEU A 657 36.51 -4.89 14.62
N ALA A 658 37.05 -4.73 13.43
CA ALA A 658 38.27 -5.40 13.01
C ALA A 658 39.48 -4.94 13.87
N PHE A 659 39.55 -3.65 14.21
CA PHE A 659 40.59 -3.12 15.10
C PHE A 659 40.44 -3.63 16.55
N GLY A 660 39.18 -3.72 17.04
CA GLY A 660 38.89 -4.18 18.41
C GLY A 660 39.19 -5.68 18.67
N ARG A 661 39.37 -6.47 17.64
CA ARG A 661 39.69 -7.93 17.69
C ARG A 661 38.75 -8.78 18.58
N ARG A 662 37.53 -8.31 18.84
CA ARG A 662 36.54 -9.00 19.69
C ARG A 662 35.30 -9.48 18.94
N SER A 663 35.29 -9.38 17.63
CA SER A 663 34.18 -9.78 16.78
C SER A 663 34.63 -10.89 15.85
N GLY A 664 33.74 -11.78 15.45
CA GLY A 664 33.95 -12.77 14.39
C GLY A 664 34.42 -12.19 13.05
N LEU A 665 34.48 -10.85 12.93
CA LEU A 665 34.89 -10.12 11.70
C LEU A 665 36.34 -9.60 11.74
N TYR A 666 37.10 -9.84 12.80
CA TYR A 666 38.41 -9.17 12.98
C TYR A 666 39.43 -9.47 11.87
N ASP A 667 39.41 -10.66 11.29
CA ASP A 667 40.31 -11.13 10.23
C ASP A 667 39.66 -11.16 8.82
N ALA A 668 38.39 -10.74 8.71
CA ALA A 668 37.70 -10.70 7.43
C ALA A 668 38.35 -9.72 6.46
N ARG A 669 38.58 -10.16 5.22
CA ARG A 669 39.02 -9.33 4.08
C ARG A 669 37.85 -8.76 3.31
N ILE A 670 36.76 -9.52 3.22
CA ILE A 670 35.52 -9.15 2.55
C ILE A 670 34.42 -9.21 3.61
N LEU A 671 33.67 -8.14 3.79
CA LEU A 671 32.44 -8.12 4.58
C LEU A 671 31.25 -8.11 3.66
N VAL A 672 30.32 -9.03 3.85
CA VAL A 672 29.04 -9.10 3.14
C VAL A 672 27.90 -8.79 4.11
N HIS A 673 26.96 -7.93 3.73
CA HIS A 673 25.82 -7.59 4.57
C HIS A 673 24.53 -7.31 3.78
N GLY A 674 23.38 -7.52 4.40
CA GLY A 674 22.03 -7.15 3.94
C GLY A 674 21.53 -5.84 4.54
N HIS A 675 20.26 -5.81 4.95
CA HIS A 675 19.54 -4.77 5.69
C HIS A 675 19.22 -3.47 4.92
N TRP A 676 20.11 -3.00 4.09
CA TRP A 676 19.95 -1.70 3.40
C TRP A 676 19.34 -1.84 2.01
N HIS A 677 19.02 -3.06 1.58
CA HIS A 677 18.33 -3.41 0.33
C HIS A 677 18.99 -2.83 -0.95
N ASN A 678 20.23 -2.38 -0.87
CA ASN A 678 20.90 -1.70 -1.96
C ASN A 678 22.26 -2.37 -2.27
N PHE A 679 22.46 -2.74 -3.55
CA PHE A 679 23.76 -3.22 -3.98
C PHE A 679 24.79 -2.10 -3.93
N GLY A 680 25.91 -2.39 -3.30
CA GLY A 680 27.04 -1.46 -3.22
C GLY A 680 28.33 -2.14 -2.84
N VAL A 681 29.45 -1.64 -3.35
CA VAL A 681 30.79 -2.10 -3.03
C VAL A 681 31.60 -0.92 -2.55
N SER A 682 32.26 -1.07 -1.40
CA SER A 682 33.12 -0.07 -0.81
C SER A 682 34.45 -0.67 -0.38
N GLN A 683 35.55 0.05 -0.61
CA GLN A 683 36.86 -0.32 -0.13
C GLN A 683 37.11 0.28 1.25
N VAL A 684 37.68 -0.50 2.17
CA VAL A 684 38.07 -0.08 3.52
C VAL A 684 39.58 -0.25 3.70
N GLY A 685 40.28 0.86 3.66
CA GLY A 685 41.74 0.84 3.53
C GLY A 685 42.17 0.30 2.16
N ASP A 686 43.32 -0.30 2.10
CA ASP A 686 43.96 -0.78 0.85
C ASP A 686 43.72 -2.28 0.57
N SER A 687 43.08 -3.00 1.46
CA SER A 687 42.99 -4.47 1.35
C SER A 687 41.68 -5.10 1.88
N ARG A 688 40.64 -4.34 2.19
CA ARG A 688 39.35 -4.88 2.66
C ARG A 688 38.19 -4.32 1.85
N TRP A 689 37.15 -5.13 1.68
CA TRP A 689 35.96 -4.82 0.93
C TRP A 689 34.71 -4.94 1.79
N VAL A 690 33.77 -4.07 1.53
CA VAL A 690 32.40 -4.13 2.09
C VAL A 690 31.43 -4.24 0.93
N ILE A 691 30.59 -5.24 0.95
CA ILE A 691 29.60 -5.57 -0.05
C ILE A 691 28.23 -5.51 0.59
N SER A 692 27.39 -4.62 0.09
CA SER A 692 25.96 -4.55 0.44
C SER A 692 25.15 -5.36 -0.55
N CYS A 693 24.31 -6.27 -0.05
CA CYS A 693 23.45 -7.10 -0.88
C CYS A 693 22.18 -6.34 -1.26
N PRO A 694 21.68 -6.49 -2.52
CA PRO A 694 20.33 -6.07 -2.86
C PRO A 694 19.32 -6.98 -2.16
N SER A 695 18.09 -6.52 -2.04
CA SER A 695 16.96 -7.34 -1.61
C SER A 695 16.42 -8.17 -2.77
N ALA A 696 15.94 -9.37 -2.51
CA ALA A 696 15.14 -10.12 -3.48
C ALA A 696 13.69 -9.65 -3.54
N ASP A 697 13.23 -8.96 -2.50
CA ASP A 697 12.00 -8.17 -2.54
C ASP A 697 12.23 -6.88 -3.33
N ARG A 698 11.23 -6.48 -4.10
CA ARG A 698 11.27 -5.26 -4.94
C ARG A 698 11.26 -3.95 -4.14
N GLY A 699 11.55 -3.99 -2.87
CA GLY A 699 11.76 -2.86 -1.99
C GLY A 699 10.51 -2.35 -1.29
N SER A 700 10.66 -1.88 -0.06
CA SER A 700 9.58 -1.17 0.60
C SER A 700 9.59 0.28 0.12
N ASP A 701 8.42 0.77 -0.32
CA ASP A 701 8.23 2.19 -0.65
C ASP A 701 8.57 3.11 0.53
N TRP A 702 8.53 2.57 1.75
CA TRP A 702 9.03 3.27 2.95
C TRP A 702 10.51 3.63 2.83
N TRP A 703 11.33 2.70 2.35
CA TRP A 703 12.76 2.93 2.14
C TRP A 703 13.01 3.91 1.00
N THR A 704 12.36 3.71 -0.15
CA THR A 704 12.45 4.60 -1.32
C THR A 704 12.03 6.03 -0.96
N ASN A 705 11.01 6.19 -0.12
CA ASN A 705 10.54 7.51 0.32
C ASN A 705 11.46 8.20 1.33
N ILE A 706 12.25 7.44 2.08
CA ILE A 706 13.21 8.00 3.05
C ILE A 706 14.57 8.25 2.42
N SER A 707 15.06 7.32 1.61
CA SER A 707 16.41 7.39 1.03
C SER A 707 16.46 8.08 -0.34
N GLY A 708 15.34 8.10 -1.08
CA GLY A 708 15.30 8.49 -2.48
C GLY A 708 15.84 7.42 -3.42
N ASP A 709 16.28 6.26 -2.90
CA ASP A 709 16.85 5.16 -3.66
C ASP A 709 15.81 4.10 -3.96
N SER A 710 15.69 3.71 -5.23
CA SER A 710 14.97 2.51 -5.66
C SER A 710 15.97 1.48 -6.14
N THR A 711 15.94 0.29 -5.56
CA THR A 711 16.85 -0.79 -5.98
C THR A 711 16.11 -1.83 -6.80
N LYS A 712 16.78 -2.37 -7.82
CA LYS A 712 16.27 -3.49 -8.60
C LYS A 712 16.41 -4.75 -7.76
N PRO A 713 15.32 -5.54 -7.55
CA PRO A 713 15.41 -6.78 -6.81
C PRO A 713 16.30 -7.77 -7.54
N ALA A 714 17.19 -8.39 -6.80
CA ALA A 714 18.13 -9.34 -7.38
C ALA A 714 18.76 -10.24 -6.31
N ILE A 715 19.29 -11.37 -6.75
CA ILE A 715 20.26 -12.18 -6.02
C ILE A 715 21.66 -11.78 -6.51
N LEU A 716 22.54 -11.42 -5.59
CA LEU A 716 23.93 -11.08 -5.89
C LEU A 716 24.79 -12.33 -5.88
N THR A 717 25.65 -12.46 -6.89
CA THR A 717 26.80 -13.37 -6.87
C THR A 717 28.11 -12.62 -7.07
N PHE A 718 29.20 -13.16 -6.56
CA PHE A 718 30.54 -12.66 -6.81
C PHE A 718 31.58 -13.76 -6.59
N GLU A 719 32.73 -13.63 -7.20
CA GLU A 719 33.88 -14.49 -7.01
C GLU A 719 34.82 -13.93 -5.94
N ALA A 720 35.31 -14.79 -5.05
CA ALA A 720 36.28 -14.44 -4.02
C ALA A 720 37.58 -15.21 -4.23
N GLN A 721 38.67 -14.46 -4.53
CA GLN A 721 40.01 -15.00 -4.77
C GLN A 721 41.07 -13.96 -4.43
N GLY A 722 42.21 -14.39 -3.87
CA GLY A 722 43.37 -13.55 -3.61
C GLY A 722 43.14 -12.41 -2.63
N GLY A 723 42.15 -12.55 -1.73
CA GLY A 723 41.73 -11.50 -0.82
C GLY A 723 40.83 -10.43 -1.45
N ASN A 724 40.42 -10.60 -2.70
CA ASN A 724 39.58 -9.68 -3.49
C ASN A 724 38.22 -10.30 -3.79
N ALA A 725 37.27 -9.44 -4.17
CA ALA A 725 35.99 -9.81 -4.71
C ALA A 725 35.86 -9.27 -6.14
N SER A 726 35.36 -10.07 -7.05
CA SER A 726 35.26 -9.76 -8.50
C SER A 726 34.06 -10.44 -9.14
N ALA A 727 33.87 -10.29 -10.43
CA ALA A 727 32.81 -10.92 -11.23
C ALA A 727 31.40 -10.81 -10.61
N TRP A 728 31.02 -9.57 -10.29
CA TRP A 728 29.70 -9.27 -9.69
C TRP A 728 28.59 -9.51 -10.70
N GLU A 729 27.58 -10.30 -10.34
CA GLU A 729 26.39 -10.50 -11.16
C GLU A 729 25.11 -10.34 -10.31
N LEU A 730 24.08 -9.77 -10.93
CA LEU A 730 22.78 -9.52 -10.32
C LEU A 730 21.70 -10.28 -11.09
N TYR A 731 21.17 -11.35 -10.51
CA TYR A 731 20.10 -12.17 -11.08
C TYR A 731 18.74 -11.63 -10.63
N SER A 732 17.91 -11.15 -11.57
CA SER A 732 16.64 -10.43 -11.28
C SER A 732 15.43 -10.97 -12.02
#